data_7a438d89123c53e3b8e7741b731af314
#
_entry.id   7a438d89123c53e3b8e7741b731af314
#
_cell.length_a   1.000
_cell.length_b   1.000
_cell.length_c   1.000
_cell.angle_alpha   90.00
_cell.angle_beta   90.00
_cell.angle_gamma   90.00
#
_symmetry.space_group_name_H-M   'P 1'
#
loop_
_entity.id
_entity.type
_entity.pdbx_description
1 polymer ?
#
loop_
_entity_poly.entity_id
_entity_poly.type
_entity_poly.pdbx_seq_one_letter_code
_entity_poly.pdbx_strand_id
1 'polypeptide(L)'
;MTRSLQTEVPPGRPVSEGIRGDEPEALGSGLLLPRAEPALVHELVARFARVTPTATAVSSGEGAIGYRALDVWAGRIASRLTRAGVRRGSRVGVLVEPSTAMVATVLGVLRAKAAYVPVDLAHPGRRIVDVLGDARVDAVVVTRAAADRVSGLGLPVVPVEETDGTEPGAEAVPAGTADDEDDPEADPLTGDDPAYLIYTSGSTGEPKGVEVGHRELAASTLARRMVYAGKPVFLLVSPLAFDSSVAGLWGTLTAGGHLVVAGADEVCDPERLSRLVERHGVTRLLCVPSLYSVLLDAAERYGMERLRTLEIVITAGEPLPTELMDRHFALHEDPVALVNEYGPTEATVWASYRRYDAPGPVSIGGPVPGVRLYVLDERLRPVPRGTDGELYIGGAGVSRGYFGRPDATARVFLDDPFAPVPGARMYRTGDLVRWTAEGTLDFLGRRDHQVKIRGHRIELGAVEAALGSLPGVREAVVVPDTAGTSLTGFALTPSLPDAQDLRERLARVLPAAMVPARIEVLDSFPRTVNGKADRARLRDRARQPDPDAESAAAGTADPTMPPAPPQPGAAGADADPTEAVRAAWAEILKARAVPVDVNFFDLGGHSLAMFQLQDALERHTGRRPPIVALFRHTTVMAQAELIKGGGAQAHDAEAEARRSAARRARALRARRHANQEQPK
;
A
#
# COMPACT_ATOMS: atom_id res chain seq x y z
N MET A 1 5.63 -4.43 -46.01
CA MET A 1 6.94 -4.84 -45.48
C MET A 1 7.02 -4.41 -44.03
N THR A 2 6.57 -5.26 -43.15
CA THR A 2 6.44 -5.02 -41.69
C THR A 2 7.72 -5.52 -41.02
N ARG A 3 8.64 -4.63 -40.67
CA ARG A 3 9.79 -4.97 -39.84
C ARG A 3 9.33 -5.13 -38.40
N SER A 4 9.35 -6.37 -37.95
CA SER A 4 9.22 -6.78 -36.56
C SER A 4 10.35 -6.16 -35.74
N LEU A 5 10.02 -5.23 -34.84
CA LEU A 5 10.88 -4.79 -33.75
C LEU A 5 10.57 -5.65 -32.51
N GLN A 6 10.90 -6.94 -32.61
CA GLN A 6 11.12 -7.77 -31.43
C GLN A 6 12.60 -7.61 -31.07
N THR A 7 12.92 -6.66 -30.22
CA THR A 7 14.16 -6.71 -29.45
C THR A 7 13.92 -7.71 -28.30
N GLU A 8 14.28 -8.96 -28.56
CA GLU A 8 14.47 -9.98 -27.55
C GLU A 8 15.59 -9.50 -26.62
N VAL A 9 15.24 -9.14 -25.40
CA VAL A 9 16.19 -9.00 -24.30
C VAL A 9 16.44 -10.42 -23.79
N PRO A 10 17.68 -10.94 -23.81
CA PRO A 10 17.97 -12.28 -23.34
C PRO A 10 17.67 -12.40 -21.84
N PRO A 11 17.12 -13.53 -21.37
CA PRO A 11 16.85 -13.75 -19.97
C PRO A 11 18.15 -13.91 -19.17
N GLY A 12 18.25 -13.18 -18.06
CA GLY A 12 19.05 -13.57 -16.90
C GLY A 12 20.56 -13.47 -17.04
N ARG A 13 21.12 -12.25 -17.10
CA ARG A 13 22.45 -12.03 -16.54
C ARG A 13 22.34 -11.34 -15.19
N PRO A 14 23.10 -11.81 -14.17
CA PRO A 14 23.16 -11.10 -12.90
C PRO A 14 23.72 -9.70 -13.11
N VAL A 15 23.10 -8.69 -12.48
CA VAL A 15 23.45 -7.26 -12.57
C VAL A 15 24.76 -7.01 -11.78
N SER A 16 25.85 -7.67 -12.15
CA SER A 16 27.21 -7.38 -11.65
C SER A 16 28.03 -6.51 -12.62
N GLU A 17 27.45 -6.11 -13.76
CA GLU A 17 28.18 -5.31 -14.78
C GLU A 17 27.83 -3.81 -14.81
N GLY A 18 27.27 -3.23 -13.74
CA GLY A 18 26.83 -1.83 -13.68
C GLY A 18 27.85 -0.82 -13.11
N ILE A 19 29.01 -1.26 -12.65
CA ILE A 19 30.04 -0.35 -12.10
C ILE A 19 31.26 -0.41 -13.01
N ARG A 20 31.43 0.63 -13.84
CA ARG A 20 32.69 0.82 -14.59
C ARG A 20 33.79 1.16 -13.61
N GLY A 21 34.94 0.50 -13.74
CA GLY A 21 36.05 0.55 -12.79
C GLY A 21 36.73 1.92 -12.56
N ASP A 22 36.27 2.99 -13.20
CA ASP A 22 36.82 4.34 -13.11
C ASP A 22 35.87 5.35 -12.44
N GLU A 23 34.67 4.94 -11.97
CA GLU A 23 33.80 5.84 -11.21
C GLU A 23 34.22 5.88 -9.72
N PRO A 24 34.10 7.05 -9.05
CA PRO A 24 34.35 7.15 -7.62
C PRO A 24 33.59 6.05 -6.86
N GLU A 25 34.26 5.37 -5.93
CA GLU A 25 33.81 4.14 -5.26
C GLU A 25 32.42 4.18 -4.60
N ALA A 26 31.83 5.37 -4.45
CA ALA A 26 30.54 5.59 -3.79
C ALA A 26 29.37 5.90 -4.75
N LEU A 27 29.59 5.88 -6.06
CA LEU A 27 28.58 6.20 -7.06
C LEU A 27 28.13 4.92 -7.77
N GLY A 28 26.82 4.66 -7.78
CA GLY A 28 26.22 3.55 -8.52
C GLY A 28 25.25 4.07 -9.57
N SER A 29 25.38 3.60 -10.81
CA SER A 29 24.48 3.95 -11.92
C SER A 29 23.79 2.71 -12.45
N GLY A 30 22.46 2.77 -12.61
CA GLY A 30 21.69 1.75 -13.29
C GLY A 30 21.92 1.76 -14.80
N LEU A 31 21.42 0.72 -15.47
CA LEU A 31 21.41 0.67 -16.94
C LEU A 31 20.76 1.94 -17.50
N LEU A 32 21.29 2.43 -18.62
CA LEU A 32 20.70 3.58 -19.30
C LEU A 32 19.32 3.23 -19.86
N LEU A 33 18.36 4.13 -19.68
CA LEU A 33 17.09 4.05 -20.41
C LEU A 33 17.32 4.36 -21.88
N PRO A 34 16.50 3.79 -22.80
CA PRO A 34 16.52 4.18 -24.20
C PRO A 34 16.39 5.69 -24.37
N ARG A 35 17.16 6.25 -25.34
CA ARG A 35 17.22 7.72 -25.57
C ARG A 35 15.93 8.33 -26.13
N ALA A 36 15.05 7.50 -26.71
CA ALA A 36 13.74 7.97 -27.17
C ALA A 36 12.89 8.40 -25.99
N GLU A 37 12.17 9.50 -26.10
CA GLU A 37 11.16 9.86 -25.11
C GLU A 37 10.19 8.69 -24.93
N PRO A 38 10.02 8.19 -23.71
CA PRO A 38 9.12 7.09 -23.48
C PRO A 38 7.68 7.55 -23.78
N ALA A 39 6.93 6.73 -24.52
CA ALA A 39 5.51 6.97 -24.75
C ALA A 39 4.78 7.06 -23.39
N LEU A 40 3.77 7.92 -23.31
CA LEU A 40 3.01 8.12 -22.10
C LEU A 40 2.28 6.82 -21.71
N VAL A 41 2.17 6.53 -20.42
CA VAL A 41 1.65 5.24 -19.93
C VAL A 41 0.25 4.94 -20.45
N HIS A 42 -0.64 5.92 -20.50
CA HIS A 42 -2.01 5.75 -20.99
C HIS A 42 -2.08 5.47 -22.51
N GLU A 43 -1.13 6.00 -23.31
CA GLU A 43 -1.01 5.71 -24.74
C GLU A 43 -0.55 4.27 -24.96
N LEU A 44 0.39 3.78 -24.14
CA LEU A 44 0.83 2.38 -24.17
C LEU A 44 -0.33 1.42 -23.85
N VAL A 45 -1.18 1.76 -22.90
CA VAL A 45 -2.39 0.97 -22.58
C VAL A 45 -3.38 1.00 -23.76
N ALA A 46 -3.65 2.18 -24.34
CA ALA A 46 -4.52 2.33 -25.50
C ALA A 46 -4.01 1.55 -26.72
N ARG A 47 -2.70 1.37 -26.87
CA ARG A 47 -2.13 0.49 -27.90
C ARG A 47 -2.62 -0.96 -27.75
N PHE A 48 -2.66 -1.49 -26.51
CA PHE A 48 -3.17 -2.85 -26.29
C PHE A 48 -4.67 -2.97 -26.52
N ALA A 49 -5.44 -1.92 -26.30
CA ALA A 49 -6.85 -1.87 -26.68
C ALA A 49 -7.07 -2.05 -28.22
N ARG A 50 -6.09 -1.65 -29.02
CA ARG A 50 -6.11 -1.87 -30.49
C ARG A 50 -5.53 -3.22 -30.92
N VAL A 51 -4.43 -3.67 -30.27
CA VAL A 51 -3.67 -4.86 -30.70
C VAL A 51 -4.26 -6.15 -30.12
N THR A 52 -4.70 -6.13 -28.87
CA THR A 52 -5.28 -7.27 -28.14
C THR A 52 -6.58 -6.88 -27.44
N PRO A 53 -7.62 -6.44 -28.16
CA PRO A 53 -8.82 -5.80 -27.60
C PRO A 53 -9.59 -6.67 -26.61
N THR A 54 -9.61 -7.99 -26.81
CA THR A 54 -10.35 -8.96 -26.01
C THR A 54 -9.52 -9.59 -24.88
N ALA A 55 -8.19 -9.33 -24.87
CA ALA A 55 -7.35 -9.82 -23.77
C ALA A 55 -7.82 -9.18 -22.45
N THR A 56 -7.90 -9.98 -21.39
CA THR A 56 -8.26 -9.48 -20.06
C THR A 56 -7.23 -8.45 -19.60
N ALA A 57 -7.69 -7.24 -19.31
CA ALA A 57 -6.87 -6.17 -18.79
C ALA A 57 -6.92 -6.11 -17.26
N VAL A 58 -8.14 -6.14 -16.69
CA VAL A 58 -8.37 -5.98 -15.26
C VAL A 58 -9.44 -6.97 -14.79
N SER A 59 -9.21 -7.57 -13.62
CA SER A 59 -10.21 -8.33 -12.87
C SER A 59 -10.30 -7.82 -11.44
N SER A 60 -11.51 -7.83 -10.87
CA SER A 60 -11.77 -7.57 -9.45
C SER A 60 -12.93 -8.43 -8.98
N GLY A 61 -13.37 -8.30 -7.73
CA GLY A 61 -14.57 -8.97 -7.22
C GLY A 61 -15.83 -8.70 -8.02
N GLU A 62 -15.89 -7.60 -8.79
CA GLU A 62 -17.02 -7.21 -9.64
C GLU A 62 -17.02 -7.90 -11.02
N GLY A 63 -15.92 -8.51 -11.42
CA GLY A 63 -15.77 -9.17 -12.71
C GLY A 63 -14.47 -8.86 -13.42
N ALA A 64 -14.42 -9.18 -14.71
CA ALA A 64 -13.25 -8.97 -15.56
C ALA A 64 -13.60 -8.18 -16.81
N ILE A 65 -12.70 -7.29 -17.25
CA ILE A 65 -12.86 -6.50 -18.48
C ILE A 65 -11.61 -6.62 -19.35
N GLY A 66 -11.82 -6.59 -20.68
CA GLY A 66 -10.74 -6.58 -21.66
C GLY A 66 -10.18 -5.17 -21.89
N TYR A 67 -9.03 -5.11 -22.57
CA TYR A 67 -8.36 -3.84 -22.88
C TYR A 67 -9.23 -2.84 -23.63
N ARG A 68 -10.05 -3.29 -24.62
CA ARG A 68 -10.96 -2.40 -25.34
C ARG A 68 -12.05 -1.83 -24.45
N ALA A 69 -12.64 -2.66 -23.60
CA ALA A 69 -13.69 -2.21 -22.67
C ALA A 69 -13.14 -1.19 -21.67
N LEU A 70 -11.93 -1.45 -21.13
CA LEU A 70 -11.22 -0.53 -20.25
C LEU A 70 -10.95 0.81 -20.95
N ASP A 71 -10.46 0.79 -22.19
CA ASP A 71 -10.15 1.99 -22.97
C ASP A 71 -11.41 2.83 -23.26
N VAL A 72 -12.51 2.20 -23.64
CA VAL A 72 -13.80 2.87 -23.85
C VAL A 72 -14.31 3.49 -22.55
N TRP A 73 -14.23 2.78 -21.45
CA TRP A 73 -14.68 3.31 -20.15
C TRP A 73 -13.85 4.51 -19.71
N ALA A 74 -12.51 4.41 -19.82
CA ALA A 74 -11.60 5.53 -19.53
C ALA A 74 -11.91 6.76 -20.43
N GLY A 75 -12.22 6.55 -21.72
CA GLY A 75 -12.65 7.61 -22.62
C GLY A 75 -13.94 8.30 -22.20
N ARG A 76 -14.93 7.55 -21.71
CA ARG A 76 -16.17 8.12 -21.17
C ARG A 76 -15.92 8.98 -19.92
N ILE A 77 -15.04 8.51 -19.03
CA ILE A 77 -14.66 9.28 -17.84
C ILE A 77 -13.93 10.56 -18.24
N ALA A 78 -12.97 10.47 -19.19
CA ALA A 78 -12.26 11.65 -19.71
C ALA A 78 -13.21 12.69 -20.28
N SER A 79 -14.18 12.28 -21.13
CA SER A 79 -15.18 13.17 -21.70
C SER A 79 -16.06 13.85 -20.65
N ARG A 80 -16.40 13.15 -19.57
CA ARG A 80 -17.17 13.74 -18.45
C ARG A 80 -16.34 14.77 -17.68
N LEU A 81 -15.06 14.45 -17.42
CA LEU A 81 -14.15 15.37 -16.76
C LEU A 81 -13.96 16.66 -17.58
N THR A 82 -13.77 16.53 -18.90
CA THR A 82 -13.66 17.71 -19.80
C THR A 82 -14.93 18.56 -19.77
N ARG A 83 -16.12 17.93 -19.79
CA ARG A 83 -17.40 18.67 -19.64
C ARG A 83 -17.56 19.30 -18.26
N ALA A 84 -16.98 18.71 -17.22
CA ALA A 84 -16.94 19.30 -15.87
C ALA A 84 -15.91 20.43 -15.72
N GLY A 85 -15.21 20.82 -16.79
CA GLY A 85 -14.26 21.93 -16.80
C GLY A 85 -12.81 21.54 -16.60
N VAL A 86 -12.48 20.24 -16.48
CA VAL A 86 -11.10 19.76 -16.37
C VAL A 86 -10.33 20.05 -17.66
N ARG A 87 -9.11 20.55 -17.52
CA ARG A 87 -8.21 20.97 -18.62
C ARG A 87 -6.81 20.39 -18.37
N ARG A 88 -5.91 20.54 -19.33
CA ARG A 88 -4.49 20.20 -19.19
C ARG A 88 -3.90 20.81 -17.93
N GLY A 89 -3.24 19.99 -17.12
CA GLY A 89 -2.63 20.39 -15.85
C GLY A 89 -3.60 20.51 -14.67
N SER A 90 -4.92 20.30 -14.88
CA SER A 90 -5.89 20.17 -13.78
C SER A 90 -5.53 18.99 -12.88
N ARG A 91 -5.99 19.04 -11.63
CA ARG A 91 -5.87 17.96 -10.67
C ARG A 91 -7.24 17.40 -10.34
N VAL A 92 -7.37 16.07 -10.37
CA VAL A 92 -8.64 15.40 -10.16
C VAL A 92 -8.53 14.47 -8.95
N GLY A 93 -9.32 14.71 -7.93
CA GLY A 93 -9.43 13.85 -6.77
C GLY A 93 -10.05 12.50 -7.18
N VAL A 94 -9.44 11.39 -6.75
CA VAL A 94 -9.93 10.03 -7.03
C VAL A 94 -10.28 9.36 -5.71
N LEU A 95 -11.59 9.21 -5.46
CA LEU A 95 -12.16 8.58 -4.28
C LEU A 95 -12.96 7.34 -4.71
N VAL A 96 -12.26 6.35 -5.22
CA VAL A 96 -12.82 5.12 -5.77
C VAL A 96 -12.15 3.93 -5.09
N GLU A 97 -12.95 3.00 -4.58
CA GLU A 97 -12.46 1.78 -3.97
C GLU A 97 -11.67 0.91 -4.97
N PRO A 98 -10.74 0.04 -4.48
CA PRO A 98 -10.01 -0.88 -5.33
C PRO A 98 -10.96 -1.74 -6.17
N SER A 99 -10.96 -1.51 -7.49
CA SER A 99 -11.91 -2.13 -8.43
C SER A 99 -11.47 -1.90 -9.88
N THR A 100 -12.18 -2.50 -10.82
CA THR A 100 -12.03 -2.18 -12.25
C THR A 100 -12.35 -0.71 -12.54
N ALA A 101 -13.32 -0.13 -11.82
CA ALA A 101 -13.70 1.27 -11.92
C ALA A 101 -12.56 2.23 -11.53
N MET A 102 -11.80 1.88 -10.49
CA MET A 102 -10.60 2.64 -10.07
C MET A 102 -9.59 2.72 -11.22
N VAL A 103 -9.31 1.60 -11.89
CA VAL A 103 -8.35 1.55 -13.01
C VAL A 103 -8.84 2.38 -14.20
N ALA A 104 -10.11 2.26 -14.56
CA ALA A 104 -10.73 3.08 -15.61
C ALA A 104 -10.68 4.57 -15.27
N THR A 105 -10.83 4.91 -13.98
CA THR A 105 -10.79 6.29 -13.50
C THR A 105 -9.42 6.93 -13.67
N VAL A 106 -8.34 6.28 -13.21
CA VAL A 106 -7.00 6.87 -13.36
C VAL A 106 -6.58 6.98 -14.81
N LEU A 107 -6.93 6.01 -15.66
CA LEU A 107 -6.74 6.13 -17.11
C LEU A 107 -7.55 7.30 -17.71
N GLY A 108 -8.79 7.46 -17.30
CA GLY A 108 -9.65 8.55 -17.75
C GLY A 108 -9.14 9.93 -17.36
N VAL A 109 -8.59 10.08 -16.15
CA VAL A 109 -7.97 11.33 -15.69
C VAL A 109 -6.74 11.67 -16.55
N LEU A 110 -5.84 10.71 -16.79
CA LEU A 110 -4.66 10.94 -17.65
C LEU A 110 -5.05 11.28 -19.10
N ARG A 111 -6.09 10.65 -19.63
CA ARG A 111 -6.64 10.97 -20.96
C ARG A 111 -7.29 12.34 -21.02
N ALA A 112 -7.85 12.85 -19.92
CA ALA A 112 -8.34 14.21 -19.79
C ALA A 112 -7.20 15.25 -19.65
N LYS A 113 -5.94 14.83 -19.84
CA LYS A 113 -4.72 15.65 -19.68
C LYS A 113 -4.57 16.23 -18.26
N ALA A 114 -5.05 15.52 -17.25
CA ALA A 114 -5.05 15.93 -15.85
C ALA A 114 -4.22 14.97 -14.98
N ALA A 115 -3.79 15.45 -13.81
CA ALA A 115 -3.14 14.63 -12.79
C ALA A 115 -4.16 14.02 -11.83
N TYR A 116 -4.04 12.73 -11.51
CA TYR A 116 -4.89 12.13 -10.48
C TYR A 116 -4.31 12.34 -9.08
N VAL A 117 -5.21 12.63 -8.13
CA VAL A 117 -4.91 12.77 -6.70
C VAL A 117 -5.69 11.70 -5.96
N PRO A 118 -5.07 10.55 -5.66
CA PRO A 118 -5.77 9.46 -5.00
C PRO A 118 -5.95 9.78 -3.52
N VAL A 119 -7.15 9.53 -3.01
CA VAL A 119 -7.49 9.70 -1.60
C VAL A 119 -8.14 8.43 -1.09
N ASP A 120 -7.59 7.87 -0.02
CA ASP A 120 -8.12 6.66 0.59
C ASP A 120 -9.45 6.96 1.30
N LEU A 121 -10.49 6.20 0.94
CA LEU A 121 -11.80 6.30 1.57
C LEU A 121 -11.82 5.83 3.03
N ALA A 122 -10.82 5.08 3.48
CA ALA A 122 -10.65 4.73 4.88
C ALA A 122 -10.18 5.90 5.76
N HIS A 123 -9.70 6.99 5.16
CA HIS A 123 -9.28 8.19 5.90
C HIS A 123 -10.46 8.90 6.57
N PRO A 124 -10.24 9.55 7.73
CA PRO A 124 -11.24 10.45 8.33
C PRO A 124 -11.70 11.51 7.34
N GLY A 125 -12.98 11.91 7.41
CA GLY A 125 -13.57 12.88 6.48
C GLY A 125 -12.79 14.19 6.42
N ARG A 126 -12.32 14.71 7.58
CA ARG A 126 -11.48 15.92 7.64
C ARG A 126 -10.20 15.75 6.83
N ARG A 127 -9.53 14.59 6.94
CA ARG A 127 -8.31 14.32 6.18
C ARG A 127 -8.53 14.30 4.68
N ILE A 128 -9.67 13.77 4.23
CA ILE A 128 -10.06 13.80 2.82
C ILE A 128 -10.18 15.25 2.33
N VAL A 129 -10.89 16.09 3.09
CA VAL A 129 -11.07 17.50 2.78
C VAL A 129 -9.72 18.24 2.75
N ASP A 130 -8.86 18.02 3.74
CA ASP A 130 -7.55 18.66 3.85
C ASP A 130 -6.66 18.29 2.64
N VAL A 131 -6.62 17.03 2.22
CA VAL A 131 -5.84 16.58 1.06
C VAL A 131 -6.38 17.17 -0.25
N LEU A 132 -7.69 17.13 -0.47
CA LEU A 132 -8.30 17.69 -1.69
C LEU A 132 -8.12 19.22 -1.78
N GLY A 133 -8.21 19.90 -0.63
CA GLY A 133 -7.99 21.35 -0.54
C GLY A 133 -6.54 21.74 -0.79
N ASP A 134 -5.57 21.07 -0.15
CA ASP A 134 -4.13 21.31 -0.34
C ASP A 134 -3.72 21.02 -1.79
N ALA A 135 -4.23 19.95 -2.38
CA ALA A 135 -4.02 19.61 -3.79
C ALA A 135 -4.69 20.59 -4.75
N ARG A 136 -5.60 21.45 -4.29
CA ARG A 136 -6.39 22.38 -5.13
C ARG A 136 -7.01 21.63 -6.31
N VAL A 137 -7.76 20.56 -6.02
CA VAL A 137 -8.37 19.76 -7.08
C VAL A 137 -9.47 20.56 -7.81
N ASP A 138 -9.57 20.35 -9.12
CA ASP A 138 -10.54 21.06 -9.98
C ASP A 138 -11.86 20.27 -10.08
N ALA A 139 -11.81 18.95 -9.87
CA ALA A 139 -12.95 18.05 -9.86
C ALA A 139 -12.64 16.82 -9.02
N VAL A 140 -13.66 16.05 -8.66
CA VAL A 140 -13.50 14.75 -7.99
C VAL A 140 -14.25 13.67 -8.75
N VAL A 141 -13.63 12.49 -8.88
CA VAL A 141 -14.27 11.26 -9.35
C VAL A 141 -14.54 10.37 -8.14
N VAL A 142 -15.78 9.96 -7.98
CA VAL A 142 -16.23 9.19 -6.82
C VAL A 142 -17.17 8.05 -7.24
N THR A 143 -17.25 7.00 -6.42
CA THR A 143 -18.37 6.09 -6.50
C THR A 143 -19.64 6.75 -5.95
N ARG A 144 -20.81 6.30 -6.38
CA ARG A 144 -22.08 6.85 -5.88
C ARG A 144 -22.18 6.76 -4.35
N ALA A 145 -21.64 5.68 -3.76
CA ALA A 145 -21.63 5.47 -2.31
C ALA A 145 -20.72 6.46 -1.55
N ALA A 146 -19.68 7.00 -2.20
CA ALA A 146 -18.76 7.95 -1.61
C ALA A 146 -19.11 9.42 -1.88
N ALA A 147 -20.14 9.71 -2.69
CA ALA A 147 -20.48 11.05 -3.12
C ALA A 147 -20.80 12.02 -1.95
N ASP A 148 -21.45 11.52 -0.89
CA ASP A 148 -21.79 12.33 0.28
C ASP A 148 -20.56 12.83 1.04
N ARG A 149 -19.42 12.15 0.92
CA ARG A 149 -18.16 12.52 1.61
C ARG A 149 -17.51 13.78 1.04
N VAL A 150 -17.90 14.20 -0.16
CA VAL A 150 -17.36 15.33 -0.88
C VAL A 150 -18.41 16.39 -1.22
N SER A 151 -19.69 16.16 -0.91
CA SER A 151 -20.82 17.02 -1.28
C SER A 151 -20.69 18.48 -0.78
N GLY A 152 -19.98 18.71 0.34
CA GLY A 152 -19.77 20.03 0.93
C GLY A 152 -18.62 20.84 0.34
N LEU A 153 -17.86 20.30 -0.63
CA LEU A 153 -16.63 20.94 -1.12
C LEU A 153 -16.87 21.95 -2.25
N GLY A 154 -18.08 22.02 -2.81
CA GLY A 154 -18.39 22.91 -3.94
C GLY A 154 -17.65 22.58 -5.24
N LEU A 155 -17.07 21.38 -5.35
CA LEU A 155 -16.33 20.90 -6.51
C LEU A 155 -17.26 20.14 -7.48
N PRO A 156 -16.96 20.17 -8.80
CA PRO A 156 -17.59 19.27 -9.75
C PRO A 156 -17.36 17.81 -9.34
N VAL A 157 -18.46 17.06 -9.19
CA VAL A 157 -18.43 15.62 -8.84
C VAL A 157 -18.79 14.81 -10.07
N VAL A 158 -17.88 13.93 -10.48
CA VAL A 158 -18.06 13.00 -11.60
C VAL A 158 -18.26 11.59 -11.04
N PRO A 159 -19.48 11.02 -11.06
CA PRO A 159 -19.71 9.68 -10.60
C PRO A 159 -19.12 8.67 -11.59
N VAL A 160 -18.48 7.62 -11.06
CA VAL A 160 -18.06 6.46 -11.85
C VAL A 160 -19.30 5.64 -12.17
N GLU A 161 -19.49 5.25 -13.44
CA GLU A 161 -20.53 4.31 -13.81
C GLU A 161 -20.10 2.91 -13.37
N GLU A 162 -20.96 2.27 -12.56
CA GLU A 162 -20.84 0.84 -12.32
C GLU A 162 -21.20 0.13 -13.63
N THR A 163 -20.34 -0.78 -14.07
CA THR A 163 -20.68 -1.67 -15.18
C THR A 163 -21.70 -2.66 -14.67
N ASP A 164 -22.92 -2.65 -15.22
CA ASP A 164 -23.97 -3.63 -14.94
C ASP A 164 -23.64 -5.07 -15.41
N GLY A 165 -22.36 -5.38 -15.63
CA GLY A 165 -21.91 -6.68 -16.17
C GLY A 165 -22.42 -6.95 -17.60
N THR A 166 -23.11 -6.03 -18.20
CA THR A 166 -23.39 -6.02 -19.63
C THR A 166 -22.16 -5.44 -20.31
N GLU A 167 -21.52 -6.22 -21.20
CA GLU A 167 -20.67 -5.59 -22.21
C GLU A 167 -21.43 -4.37 -22.73
N PRO A 168 -20.79 -3.20 -22.87
CA PRO A 168 -21.44 -2.04 -23.44
C PRO A 168 -22.03 -2.53 -24.76
N GLY A 169 -23.37 -2.64 -24.79
CA GLY A 169 -24.07 -3.06 -26.00
C GLY A 169 -23.47 -2.26 -27.15
N ALA A 170 -23.31 -2.87 -28.28
CA ALA A 170 -22.66 -2.37 -29.48
C ALA A 170 -23.32 -1.12 -30.08
N GLU A 171 -23.87 -0.25 -29.27
CA GLU A 171 -24.02 1.15 -29.64
C GLU A 171 -22.60 1.71 -29.66
N ALA A 172 -22.01 1.59 -30.83
CA ALA A 172 -20.81 2.28 -31.23
C ALA A 172 -20.94 3.73 -30.76
N VAL A 173 -20.29 4.06 -29.62
CA VAL A 173 -19.68 5.37 -29.53
C VAL A 173 -18.74 5.36 -30.74
N PRO A 174 -18.95 6.22 -31.75
CA PRO A 174 -18.08 6.26 -32.90
C PRO A 174 -16.66 6.24 -32.40
N ALA A 175 -15.84 5.33 -32.90
CA ALA A 175 -14.40 5.33 -32.68
C ALA A 175 -13.95 6.74 -33.00
N GLY A 176 -13.53 7.51 -31.94
CA GLY A 176 -13.29 8.94 -32.04
C GLY A 176 -14.39 9.61 -32.87
N THR A 177 -15.18 10.46 -32.34
CA THR A 177 -15.52 11.61 -33.15
C THR A 177 -14.15 12.18 -33.49
N ALA A 178 -13.79 12.08 -34.74
CA ALA A 178 -12.58 12.63 -35.33
C ALA A 178 -12.49 14.16 -35.14
N ASP A 179 -13.26 14.70 -34.25
CA ASP A 179 -13.36 16.10 -33.90
C ASP A 179 -12.36 16.53 -32.81
N ASP A 180 -11.67 15.56 -32.14
CA ASP A 180 -10.56 15.90 -31.19
C ASP A 180 -9.16 15.77 -31.85
N GLU A 181 -9.05 15.25 -33.09
CA GLU A 181 -7.76 15.23 -33.82
C GLU A 181 -7.48 16.53 -34.57
N ASP A 182 -8.45 17.41 -34.71
CA ASP A 182 -8.36 18.65 -35.50
C ASP A 182 -8.68 19.94 -34.69
N ASP A 183 -8.35 19.97 -33.38
CA ASP A 183 -8.13 21.26 -32.73
C ASP A 183 -6.62 21.63 -32.89
N PRO A 184 -6.22 22.38 -33.91
CA PRO A 184 -4.82 22.74 -34.14
C PRO A 184 -4.24 23.64 -33.04
N GLU A 185 -5.04 24.10 -32.08
CA GLU A 185 -4.62 24.82 -30.87
C GLU A 185 -4.52 23.92 -29.61
N ALA A 186 -4.86 22.65 -29.69
CA ALA A 186 -4.74 21.74 -28.54
C ALA A 186 -3.27 21.36 -28.32
N ASP A 187 -2.62 22.07 -27.44
CA ASP A 187 -1.24 21.84 -27.02
C ASP A 187 -1.08 20.35 -26.56
N PRO A 188 -0.22 19.54 -27.21
CA PRO A 188 -0.12 18.11 -26.92
C PRO A 188 0.41 17.88 -25.50
N LEU A 189 -0.07 16.81 -24.84
CA LEU A 189 0.44 16.38 -23.56
C LEU A 189 1.91 15.96 -23.70
N THR A 190 2.75 16.41 -22.78
CA THR A 190 4.19 16.14 -22.79
C THR A 190 4.66 15.40 -21.55
N GLY A 191 5.92 14.95 -21.55
CA GLY A 191 6.54 14.41 -20.33
C GLY A 191 6.59 15.39 -19.17
N ASP A 192 6.52 16.70 -19.46
CA ASP A 192 6.58 17.74 -18.44
C ASP A 192 5.21 18.08 -17.82
N ASP A 193 4.13 17.44 -18.24
CA ASP A 193 2.83 17.58 -17.57
C ASP A 193 2.75 16.71 -16.30
N PRO A 194 2.01 17.15 -15.27
CA PRO A 194 1.82 16.34 -14.06
C PRO A 194 0.95 15.11 -14.37
N ALA A 195 1.36 13.94 -13.84
CA ALA A 195 0.63 12.70 -13.98
C ALA A 195 -0.14 12.34 -12.71
N TYR A 196 0.47 12.52 -11.54
CA TYR A 196 -0.20 12.28 -10.28
C TYR A 196 0.40 13.09 -9.13
N LEU A 197 -0.39 13.20 -8.06
CA LEU A 197 0.01 13.81 -6.80
C LEU A 197 -0.35 12.84 -5.67
N ILE A 198 0.65 12.18 -5.09
CA ILE A 198 0.47 11.25 -3.97
C ILE A 198 0.94 11.91 -2.67
N TYR A 199 0.11 11.83 -1.63
CA TYR A 199 0.35 12.47 -0.35
C TYR A 199 1.10 11.53 0.61
N THR A 200 2.17 12.07 1.19
CA THR A 200 2.94 11.41 2.27
C THR A 200 2.80 12.19 3.57
N SER A 201 3.14 11.57 4.71
CA SER A 201 3.21 12.28 5.98
C SER A 201 4.31 13.34 5.93
N GLY A 202 4.03 14.53 6.44
CA GLY A 202 5.01 15.62 6.54
C GLY A 202 5.58 15.75 7.95
N SER A 203 6.83 16.16 8.06
CA SER A 203 7.53 16.36 9.34
C SER A 203 6.88 17.42 10.25
N THR A 204 6.07 18.31 9.68
CA THR A 204 5.32 19.35 10.40
C THR A 204 3.91 18.91 10.81
N GLY A 205 3.52 17.68 10.53
CA GLY A 205 2.17 17.17 10.76
C GLY A 205 1.23 17.33 9.56
N GLU A 206 1.48 18.31 8.69
CA GLU A 206 0.71 18.48 7.47
C GLU A 206 1.18 17.51 6.37
N PRO A 207 0.25 16.93 5.60
CA PRO A 207 0.60 16.08 4.47
C PRO A 207 1.34 16.85 3.38
N LYS A 208 2.24 16.16 2.68
CA LYS A 208 2.97 16.71 1.54
C LYS A 208 2.60 15.93 0.29
N GLY A 209 2.09 16.59 -0.72
CA GLY A 209 1.81 16.01 -2.03
C GLY A 209 3.10 15.92 -2.86
N VAL A 210 3.55 14.73 -3.18
CA VAL A 210 4.67 14.51 -4.11
C VAL A 210 4.14 14.58 -5.53
N GLU A 211 4.61 15.57 -6.30
CA GLU A 211 4.21 15.74 -7.69
C GLU A 211 5.13 14.96 -8.63
N VAL A 212 4.54 14.04 -9.38
CA VAL A 212 5.23 13.24 -10.40
C VAL A 212 4.66 13.55 -11.77
N GLY A 213 5.57 13.84 -12.71
CA GLY A 213 5.20 14.09 -14.10
C GLY A 213 5.12 12.81 -14.93
N HIS A 214 4.62 12.98 -16.14
CA HIS A 214 4.54 11.86 -17.10
C HIS A 214 5.90 11.29 -17.48
N ARG A 215 6.95 12.13 -17.50
CA ARG A 215 8.33 11.70 -17.81
C ARG A 215 8.87 10.75 -16.74
N GLU A 216 8.73 11.11 -15.46
CA GLU A 216 9.20 10.31 -14.34
C GLU A 216 8.40 8.99 -14.25
N LEU A 217 7.08 9.07 -14.42
CA LEU A 217 6.20 7.90 -14.44
C LEU A 217 6.55 6.93 -15.56
N ALA A 218 6.76 7.45 -16.76
CA ALA A 218 7.12 6.64 -17.92
C ALA A 218 8.52 6.02 -17.76
N ALA A 219 9.49 6.75 -17.21
CA ALA A 219 10.83 6.27 -16.95
C ALA A 219 10.83 5.12 -15.92
N SER A 220 10.15 5.31 -14.79
CA SER A 220 9.99 4.28 -13.75
C SER A 220 9.28 3.03 -14.28
N THR A 221 8.23 3.21 -15.09
CA THR A 221 7.49 2.10 -15.72
C THR A 221 8.36 1.35 -16.74
N LEU A 222 9.13 2.07 -17.57
CA LEU A 222 10.03 1.47 -18.53
C LEU A 222 11.14 0.67 -17.84
N ALA A 223 11.75 1.24 -16.80
CA ALA A 223 12.75 0.55 -15.97
C ALA A 223 12.19 -0.78 -15.43
N ARG A 224 10.94 -0.77 -14.94
CA ARG A 224 10.26 -1.97 -14.44
C ARG A 224 10.07 -3.02 -15.53
N ARG A 225 9.69 -2.62 -16.73
CA ARG A 225 9.57 -3.53 -17.87
C ARG A 225 10.91 -4.11 -18.35
N MET A 226 12.02 -3.38 -18.14
CA MET A 226 13.38 -3.88 -18.42
C MET A 226 13.82 -4.92 -17.39
N VAL A 227 13.49 -4.72 -16.12
CA VAL A 227 13.85 -5.64 -15.03
C VAL A 227 12.93 -6.85 -14.99
N TYR A 228 11.64 -6.64 -15.18
CA TYR A 228 10.60 -7.67 -15.12
C TYR A 228 9.96 -7.90 -16.50
N ALA A 229 10.65 -8.62 -17.35
CA ALA A 229 10.16 -8.92 -18.71
C ALA A 229 8.86 -9.77 -18.70
N GLY A 230 8.17 -9.79 -19.85
CA GLY A 230 6.97 -10.61 -20.07
C GLY A 230 5.65 -9.89 -19.75
N LYS A 231 4.56 -10.66 -19.85
CA LYS A 231 3.19 -10.20 -19.61
C LYS A 231 2.71 -10.77 -18.27
N PRO A 232 2.77 -10.02 -17.17
CA PRO A 232 2.40 -10.55 -15.86
C PRO A 232 0.88 -10.74 -15.71
N VAL A 233 0.48 -11.71 -14.91
CA VAL A 233 -0.76 -11.66 -14.15
C VAL A 233 -0.39 -11.13 -12.78
N PHE A 234 -0.71 -9.87 -12.53
CA PHE A 234 -0.23 -9.14 -11.35
C PHE A 234 -1.35 -8.94 -10.33
N LEU A 235 -1.11 -9.30 -9.07
CA LEU A 235 -2.04 -9.04 -7.97
C LEU A 235 -1.74 -7.69 -7.33
N LEU A 236 -2.68 -6.75 -7.48
CA LEU A 236 -2.62 -5.43 -6.88
C LEU A 236 -3.30 -5.46 -5.51
N VAL A 237 -2.50 -5.36 -4.44
CA VAL A 237 -2.95 -5.31 -3.04
C VAL A 237 -2.76 -3.92 -2.42
N SER A 238 -1.98 -3.06 -3.06
CA SER A 238 -1.70 -1.72 -2.57
C SER A 238 -2.84 -0.76 -2.87
N PRO A 239 -3.32 0.03 -1.89
CA PRO A 239 -4.26 1.11 -2.14
C PRO A 239 -3.70 2.14 -3.14
N LEU A 240 -4.57 2.78 -3.93
CA LEU A 240 -4.16 3.76 -4.94
C LEU A 240 -3.41 4.96 -4.34
N ALA A 241 -3.67 5.29 -3.09
CA ALA A 241 -2.98 6.37 -2.36
C ALA A 241 -1.51 6.07 -2.02
N PHE A 242 -1.02 4.86 -2.33
CA PHE A 242 0.39 4.46 -2.19
C PHE A 242 1.02 4.29 -3.57
N ASP A 243 2.23 4.77 -3.73
CA ASP A 243 2.97 4.71 -4.99
C ASP A 243 3.34 3.29 -5.43
N SER A 244 3.37 2.32 -4.51
CA SER A 244 3.48 0.89 -4.85
C SER A 244 2.34 0.40 -5.76
N SER A 245 1.16 1.05 -5.73
CA SER A 245 0.06 0.78 -6.66
C SER A 245 0.44 1.13 -8.11
N VAL A 246 1.21 2.20 -8.29
CA VAL A 246 1.72 2.67 -9.59
C VAL A 246 2.58 1.59 -10.26
N ALA A 247 3.40 0.88 -9.45
CA ALA A 247 4.23 -0.24 -9.93
C ALA A 247 3.39 -1.35 -10.57
N GLY A 248 2.37 -1.82 -9.85
CA GLY A 248 1.48 -2.88 -10.32
C GLY A 248 0.63 -2.44 -11.51
N LEU A 249 0.00 -1.28 -11.39
CA LEU A 249 -0.91 -0.72 -12.38
C LEU A 249 -0.23 -0.55 -13.74
N TRP A 250 0.80 0.31 -13.80
CA TRP A 250 1.43 0.66 -15.07
C TRP A 250 2.41 -0.40 -15.54
N GLY A 251 3.15 -1.06 -14.64
CA GLY A 251 4.02 -2.17 -14.99
C GLY A 251 3.29 -3.31 -15.70
N THR A 252 2.03 -3.55 -15.32
CA THR A 252 1.19 -4.61 -15.90
C THR A 252 0.50 -4.17 -17.18
N LEU A 253 -0.26 -3.08 -17.12
CA LEU A 253 -1.10 -2.67 -18.25
C LEU A 253 -0.28 -2.22 -19.46
N THR A 254 0.86 -1.57 -19.27
CA THR A 254 1.75 -1.16 -20.37
C THR A 254 2.55 -2.32 -20.98
N ALA A 255 2.59 -3.48 -20.32
CA ALA A 255 3.16 -4.72 -20.82
C ALA A 255 2.12 -5.62 -21.54
N GLY A 256 0.85 -5.25 -21.53
CA GLY A 256 -0.24 -6.07 -22.06
C GLY A 256 -0.57 -7.28 -21.18
N GLY A 257 -0.28 -7.15 -19.86
CA GLY A 257 -0.56 -8.15 -18.84
C GLY A 257 -1.99 -8.05 -18.29
N HIS A 258 -2.30 -8.84 -17.27
CA HIS A 258 -3.57 -8.90 -16.59
C HIS A 258 -3.43 -8.40 -15.15
N LEU A 259 -4.12 -7.34 -14.78
CA LEU A 259 -4.14 -6.77 -13.44
C LEU A 259 -5.32 -7.36 -12.65
N VAL A 260 -5.03 -8.07 -11.56
CA VAL A 260 -6.02 -8.55 -10.61
C VAL A 260 -6.05 -7.58 -9.44
N VAL A 261 -7.15 -6.87 -9.25
CA VAL A 261 -7.31 -5.88 -8.17
C VAL A 261 -7.99 -6.56 -6.99
N ALA A 262 -7.29 -6.69 -5.88
CA ALA A 262 -7.86 -7.20 -4.63
C ALA A 262 -8.68 -6.12 -3.95
N GLY A 263 -9.91 -6.44 -3.54
CA GLY A 263 -10.73 -5.59 -2.69
C GLY A 263 -10.17 -5.49 -1.26
N ALA A 264 -10.60 -4.47 -0.51
CA ALA A 264 -10.14 -4.27 0.86
C ALA A 264 -10.37 -5.49 1.77
N ASP A 265 -11.53 -6.14 1.64
CA ASP A 265 -11.87 -7.35 2.40
C ASP A 265 -11.00 -8.56 1.99
N GLU A 266 -10.52 -8.61 0.74
CA GLU A 266 -9.67 -9.69 0.25
C GLU A 266 -8.23 -9.50 0.72
N VAL A 267 -7.73 -8.25 0.75
CA VAL A 267 -6.39 -7.94 1.28
C VAL A 267 -6.31 -8.21 2.78
N CYS A 268 -7.41 -7.97 3.51
CA CYS A 268 -7.50 -8.24 4.94
C CYS A 268 -7.75 -9.72 5.29
N ASP A 269 -7.95 -10.60 4.32
CA ASP A 269 -8.18 -12.03 4.54
C ASP A 269 -7.16 -12.87 3.74
N PRO A 270 -6.12 -13.41 4.39
CA PRO A 270 -5.05 -14.14 3.71
C PRO A 270 -5.51 -15.37 2.96
N GLU A 271 -6.58 -16.02 3.43
CA GLU A 271 -7.18 -17.16 2.71
C GLU A 271 -7.83 -16.70 1.40
N ARG A 272 -8.60 -15.61 1.45
CA ARG A 272 -9.19 -15.02 0.22
C ARG A 272 -8.12 -14.54 -0.73
N LEU A 273 -7.06 -13.93 -0.20
CA LEU A 273 -5.92 -13.47 -1.00
C LEU A 273 -5.21 -14.64 -1.70
N SER A 274 -4.94 -15.75 -0.99
CA SER A 274 -4.34 -16.95 -1.59
C SER A 274 -5.24 -17.57 -2.67
N ARG A 275 -6.57 -17.55 -2.49
CA ARG A 275 -7.55 -17.98 -3.50
C ARG A 275 -7.57 -17.08 -4.74
N LEU A 276 -7.30 -15.77 -4.59
CA LEU A 276 -7.16 -14.87 -5.77
C LEU A 276 -5.94 -15.26 -6.58
N VAL A 277 -4.80 -15.56 -5.92
CA VAL A 277 -3.59 -16.04 -6.59
C VAL A 277 -3.91 -17.27 -7.44
N GLU A 278 -4.52 -18.29 -6.83
CA GLU A 278 -4.88 -19.55 -7.49
C GLU A 278 -5.89 -19.31 -8.64
N ARG A 279 -7.00 -18.60 -8.36
CA ARG A 279 -8.10 -18.41 -9.30
C ARG A 279 -7.68 -17.72 -10.59
N HIS A 280 -6.82 -16.72 -10.48
CA HIS A 280 -6.40 -15.89 -11.59
C HIS A 280 -5.06 -16.30 -12.18
N GLY A 281 -4.38 -17.30 -11.59
CA GLY A 281 -3.04 -17.71 -12.02
C GLY A 281 -2.03 -16.57 -11.90
N VAL A 282 -2.04 -15.90 -10.75
CA VAL A 282 -1.15 -14.75 -10.50
C VAL A 282 0.30 -15.18 -10.59
N THR A 283 1.09 -14.46 -11.41
CA THR A 283 2.51 -14.73 -11.59
C THR A 283 3.39 -13.74 -10.83
N ARG A 284 2.85 -12.57 -10.48
CA ARG A 284 3.61 -11.53 -9.75
C ARG A 284 2.78 -10.87 -8.67
N LEU A 285 3.45 -10.64 -7.54
CA LEU A 285 2.90 -9.93 -6.39
C LEU A 285 3.91 -8.90 -5.90
N LEU A 286 3.46 -7.67 -5.63
CA LEU A 286 4.22 -6.68 -4.86
C LEU A 286 3.45 -6.35 -3.59
N CYS A 287 4.09 -6.56 -2.44
CA CYS A 287 3.49 -6.26 -1.15
C CYS A 287 4.57 -5.95 -0.09
N VAL A 288 4.14 -5.51 1.08
CA VAL A 288 5.05 -5.38 2.23
C VAL A 288 5.42 -6.76 2.77
N PRO A 289 6.65 -6.95 3.32
CA PRO A 289 7.08 -8.20 3.93
C PRO A 289 6.08 -8.78 4.93
N SER A 290 5.47 -7.93 5.76
CA SER A 290 4.47 -8.35 6.75
C SER A 290 3.24 -9.01 6.12
N LEU A 291 2.71 -8.49 5.00
CA LEU A 291 1.59 -9.11 4.27
C LEU A 291 2.02 -10.43 3.61
N TYR A 292 3.23 -10.49 3.07
CA TYR A 292 3.73 -11.72 2.46
C TYR A 292 3.90 -12.84 3.49
N SER A 293 4.39 -12.53 4.70
CA SER A 293 4.46 -13.51 5.79
C SER A 293 3.09 -14.13 6.10
N VAL A 294 2.06 -13.29 6.18
CA VAL A 294 0.67 -13.76 6.45
C VAL A 294 0.10 -14.56 5.27
N LEU A 295 0.46 -14.22 4.04
CA LEU A 295 0.07 -15.01 2.86
C LEU A 295 0.73 -16.38 2.86
N LEU A 296 1.99 -16.49 3.28
CA LEU A 296 2.66 -17.79 3.46
C LEU A 296 2.00 -18.62 4.58
N ASP A 297 1.63 -17.99 5.72
CA ASP A 297 0.88 -18.66 6.79
C ASP A 297 -0.42 -19.30 6.26
N ALA A 298 -1.15 -18.55 5.44
CA ALA A 298 -2.37 -19.06 4.80
C ALA A 298 -2.09 -20.19 3.82
N ALA A 299 -1.01 -20.10 3.03
CA ALA A 299 -0.64 -21.13 2.07
C ALA A 299 -0.17 -22.43 2.77
N GLU A 300 0.60 -22.34 3.85
CA GLU A 300 0.96 -23.51 4.65
C GLU A 300 -0.28 -24.21 5.24
N ARG A 301 -1.27 -23.42 5.64
CA ARG A 301 -2.51 -23.96 6.23
C ARG A 301 -3.47 -24.55 5.20
N TYR A 302 -3.65 -23.88 4.06
CA TYR A 302 -4.69 -24.21 3.07
C TYR A 302 -4.16 -24.87 1.80
N GLY A 303 -2.84 -25.06 1.70
CA GLY A 303 -2.12 -25.68 0.61
C GLY A 303 -1.24 -24.71 -0.18
N MET A 304 0.05 -25.05 -0.30
CA MET A 304 1.05 -24.25 -1.04
C MET A 304 0.75 -24.24 -2.56
N GLU A 305 -0.03 -25.20 -3.06
CA GLU A 305 -0.49 -25.25 -4.45
C GLU A 305 -1.26 -23.99 -4.88
N ARG A 306 -1.83 -23.23 -3.94
CA ARG A 306 -2.48 -21.94 -4.23
C ARG A 306 -1.51 -20.88 -4.73
N LEU A 307 -0.24 -20.99 -4.36
CA LEU A 307 0.82 -20.04 -4.74
C LEU A 307 1.70 -20.55 -5.88
N ARG A 308 1.48 -21.76 -6.42
CA ARG A 308 2.34 -22.40 -7.43
C ARG A 308 2.51 -21.62 -8.73
N THR A 309 1.62 -20.69 -9.05
CA THR A 309 1.69 -19.87 -10.26
C THR A 309 2.58 -18.63 -10.11
N LEU A 310 3.02 -18.33 -8.88
CA LEU A 310 3.92 -17.23 -8.63
C LEU A 310 5.29 -17.50 -9.28
N GLU A 311 5.79 -16.53 -10.00
CA GLU A 311 7.14 -16.50 -10.59
C GLU A 311 8.05 -15.54 -9.83
N ILE A 312 7.47 -14.42 -9.38
CA ILE A 312 8.19 -13.35 -8.70
C ILE A 312 7.34 -12.78 -7.57
N VAL A 313 7.89 -12.78 -6.36
CA VAL A 313 7.37 -12.02 -5.22
C VAL A 313 8.28 -10.82 -4.98
N ILE A 314 7.70 -9.63 -4.99
CA ILE A 314 8.39 -8.38 -4.74
C ILE A 314 7.99 -7.86 -3.37
N THR A 315 8.97 -7.62 -2.51
CA THR A 315 8.77 -7.01 -1.20
C THR A 315 9.31 -5.60 -1.19
N ALA A 316 8.56 -4.65 -0.65
CA ALA A 316 8.94 -3.25 -0.55
C ALA A 316 8.27 -2.58 0.64
N GLY A 317 8.75 -1.38 1.01
CA GLY A 317 8.08 -0.53 2.01
C GLY A 317 8.44 -0.84 3.46
N GLU A 318 8.96 -2.01 3.77
CA GLU A 318 9.46 -2.43 5.08
C GLU A 318 10.82 -3.14 4.92
N PRO A 319 11.63 -3.26 5.99
CA PRO A 319 12.80 -4.13 5.96
C PRO A 319 12.41 -5.59 5.68
N LEU A 320 13.10 -6.24 4.77
CA LEU A 320 12.91 -7.68 4.50
C LEU A 320 13.59 -8.49 5.62
N PRO A 321 12.84 -9.26 6.45
CA PRO A 321 13.46 -10.14 7.44
C PRO A 321 14.17 -11.33 6.78
N THR A 322 15.33 -11.70 7.29
CA THR A 322 16.08 -12.88 6.81
C THR A 322 15.25 -14.16 6.96
N GLU A 323 14.54 -14.29 8.07
CA GLU A 323 13.67 -15.43 8.37
C GLU A 323 12.53 -15.56 7.34
N LEU A 324 12.00 -14.45 6.83
CA LEU A 324 10.97 -14.47 5.79
C LEU A 324 11.55 -14.93 4.45
N MET A 325 12.79 -14.50 4.12
CA MET A 325 13.49 -14.96 2.93
C MET A 325 13.78 -16.47 3.00
N ASP A 326 14.31 -16.95 4.13
CA ASP A 326 14.61 -18.38 4.34
C ASP A 326 13.32 -19.21 4.22
N ARG A 327 12.23 -18.74 4.83
CA ARG A 327 10.92 -19.39 4.75
C ARG A 327 10.37 -19.41 3.31
N HIS A 328 10.52 -18.31 2.56
CA HIS A 328 10.13 -18.25 1.14
C HIS A 328 10.76 -19.39 0.34
N PHE A 329 12.09 -19.52 0.41
CA PHE A 329 12.81 -20.54 -0.34
C PHE A 329 12.62 -21.96 0.19
N ALA A 330 12.26 -22.14 1.47
CA ALA A 330 11.96 -23.43 2.03
C ALA A 330 10.57 -23.95 1.62
N LEU A 331 9.60 -23.08 1.40
CA LEU A 331 8.21 -23.46 1.14
C LEU A 331 7.87 -23.60 -0.35
N HIS A 332 8.51 -22.83 -1.23
CA HIS A 332 8.28 -22.93 -2.66
C HIS A 332 9.08 -24.09 -3.26
N GLU A 333 8.36 -25.11 -3.78
CA GLU A 333 8.97 -26.25 -4.49
C GLU A 333 9.50 -25.85 -5.87
N ASP A 334 8.76 -25.00 -6.58
CA ASP A 334 9.16 -24.41 -7.86
C ASP A 334 9.99 -23.14 -7.64
N PRO A 335 10.91 -22.78 -8.57
CA PRO A 335 11.70 -21.57 -8.45
C PRO A 335 10.84 -20.32 -8.51
N VAL A 336 10.62 -19.68 -7.38
CA VAL A 336 9.98 -18.36 -7.27
C VAL A 336 11.03 -17.35 -6.84
N ALA A 337 11.27 -16.31 -7.65
CA ALA A 337 12.22 -15.28 -7.28
C ALA A 337 11.64 -14.38 -6.17
N LEU A 338 12.45 -14.07 -5.16
CA LEU A 338 12.15 -13.03 -4.20
C LEU A 338 12.92 -11.76 -4.57
N VAL A 339 12.24 -10.63 -4.61
CA VAL A 339 12.87 -9.34 -4.90
C VAL A 339 12.63 -8.39 -3.75
N ASN A 340 13.70 -7.76 -3.28
CA ASN A 340 13.61 -6.65 -2.33
C ASN A 340 13.76 -5.34 -3.09
N GLU A 341 12.71 -4.52 -3.13
CA GLU A 341 12.72 -3.18 -3.75
C GLU A 341 12.79 -2.10 -2.67
N TYR A 342 13.53 -1.05 -2.94
CA TYR A 342 13.60 0.13 -2.12
C TYR A 342 13.37 1.38 -2.97
N GLY A 343 12.56 2.30 -2.48
CA GLY A 343 12.39 3.63 -3.04
C GLY A 343 11.46 4.50 -2.20
N PRO A 344 11.74 5.81 -2.13
CA PRO A 344 10.80 6.79 -1.63
C PRO A 344 9.88 7.28 -2.75
N THR A 345 8.72 7.80 -2.40
CA THR A 345 7.74 8.37 -3.35
C THR A 345 8.34 9.49 -4.18
N GLU A 346 9.29 10.24 -3.62
CA GLU A 346 10.05 11.32 -4.25
C GLU A 346 10.98 10.84 -5.38
N ALA A 347 11.22 9.52 -5.46
CA ALA A 347 11.98 8.89 -6.56
C ALA A 347 11.08 8.04 -7.48
N THR A 348 9.78 8.32 -7.51
CA THR A 348 8.78 7.67 -8.39
C THR A 348 8.79 6.16 -8.23
N VAL A 349 8.34 5.68 -7.06
CA VAL A 349 8.10 4.31 -6.62
C VAL A 349 9.35 3.57 -6.14
N TRP A 350 10.42 3.48 -6.94
CA TRP A 350 11.57 2.65 -6.62
C TRP A 350 12.88 3.26 -7.13
N ALA A 351 13.97 2.96 -6.45
CA ALA A 351 15.30 3.46 -6.80
C ALA A 351 16.36 2.34 -6.85
N SER A 352 16.19 1.29 -6.04
CA SER A 352 17.06 0.12 -6.05
C SER A 352 16.27 -1.17 -5.89
N TYR A 353 16.90 -2.29 -6.26
CA TYR A 353 16.35 -3.62 -6.08
C TYR A 353 17.45 -4.66 -5.94
N ARG A 354 17.11 -5.77 -5.25
CA ARG A 354 17.90 -6.99 -5.25
C ARG A 354 17.00 -8.19 -5.51
N ARG A 355 17.38 -8.99 -6.49
CA ARG A 355 16.74 -10.26 -6.80
C ARG A 355 17.47 -11.38 -6.08
N TYR A 356 16.73 -12.27 -5.48
CA TYR A 356 17.20 -13.50 -4.87
C TYR A 356 16.56 -14.68 -5.57
N ASP A 357 17.38 -15.62 -6.03
CA ASP A 357 16.97 -16.92 -6.55
C ASP A 357 17.36 -18.04 -5.56
N ALA A 358 17.96 -17.69 -4.42
CA ALA A 358 18.30 -18.51 -3.27
C ALA A 358 18.53 -17.61 -2.03
N PRO A 359 18.46 -18.15 -0.79
CA PRO A 359 18.78 -17.40 0.42
C PRO A 359 20.16 -16.73 0.37
N GLY A 360 20.28 -15.54 0.97
CA GLY A 360 21.53 -14.81 0.99
C GLY A 360 21.46 -13.55 1.88
N PRO A 361 22.52 -12.75 1.98
CA PRO A 361 22.51 -11.53 2.77
C PRO A 361 21.46 -10.55 2.26
N VAL A 362 20.63 -10.03 3.19
CA VAL A 362 19.61 -9.04 2.86
C VAL A 362 20.25 -7.69 2.58
N SER A 363 19.89 -7.07 1.46
CA SER A 363 20.29 -5.71 1.10
C SER A 363 19.16 -5.04 0.30
N ILE A 364 19.24 -3.72 0.13
CA ILE A 364 18.35 -2.98 -0.76
C ILE A 364 18.87 -2.98 -2.22
N GLY A 365 19.96 -3.68 -2.48
CA GLY A 365 20.47 -3.96 -3.83
C GLY A 365 21.18 -2.81 -4.51
N GLY A 366 21.10 -2.80 -5.83
CA GLY A 366 21.70 -1.80 -6.70
C GLY A 366 20.66 -0.94 -7.43
N PRO A 367 21.11 0.08 -8.19
CA PRO A 367 20.22 1.04 -8.83
C PRO A 367 19.38 0.38 -9.94
N VAL A 368 18.13 0.81 -10.05
CA VAL A 368 17.25 0.44 -11.18
C VAL A 368 17.69 1.18 -12.46
N PRO A 369 17.29 0.71 -13.64
CA PRO A 369 17.60 1.40 -14.89
C PRO A 369 17.16 2.87 -14.86
N GLY A 370 18.04 3.77 -15.28
CA GLY A 370 17.79 5.22 -15.31
C GLY A 370 18.00 5.96 -13.99
N VAL A 371 18.35 5.25 -12.93
CA VAL A 371 18.60 5.82 -11.58
C VAL A 371 20.10 5.82 -11.27
N ARG A 372 20.52 6.81 -10.49
CA ARG A 372 21.84 6.93 -9.88
C ARG A 372 21.70 6.99 -8.38
N LEU A 373 22.55 6.27 -7.66
CA LEU A 373 22.58 6.21 -6.21
C LEU A 373 23.92 6.74 -5.70
N TYR A 374 23.87 7.65 -4.77
CA TYR A 374 25.05 8.29 -4.22
C TYR A 374 25.06 8.10 -2.70
N VAL A 375 26.18 7.64 -2.16
CA VAL A 375 26.40 7.56 -0.70
C VAL A 375 27.36 8.67 -0.34
N LEU A 376 26.83 9.71 0.35
CA LEU A 376 27.55 10.96 0.56
C LEU A 376 27.73 11.29 2.05
N ASP A 377 28.81 12.04 2.34
CA ASP A 377 29.04 12.65 3.65
C ASP A 377 28.22 13.94 3.84
N GLU A 378 28.34 14.59 4.99
CA GLU A 378 27.63 15.84 5.32
C GLU A 378 28.03 17.02 4.42
N ARG A 379 29.16 16.92 3.70
CA ARG A 379 29.65 17.93 2.75
C ARG A 379 29.30 17.57 1.30
N LEU A 380 28.41 16.61 1.11
CA LEU A 380 28.00 16.08 -0.20
C LEU A 380 29.16 15.48 -1.01
N ARG A 381 30.16 14.89 -0.35
CA ARG A 381 31.27 14.21 -1.00
C ARG A 381 31.02 12.70 -0.94
N PRO A 382 31.31 11.96 -2.02
CA PRO A 382 31.25 10.50 -2.04
C PRO A 382 32.13 9.90 -0.93
N VAL A 383 31.58 8.92 -0.19
CA VAL A 383 32.33 8.18 0.81
C VAL A 383 32.92 6.90 0.20
N PRO A 384 34.07 6.37 0.73
CA PRO A 384 34.58 5.09 0.27
C PRO A 384 33.60 3.94 0.50
N ARG A 385 33.69 2.88 -0.33
CA ARG A 385 32.91 1.64 -0.09
C ARG A 385 33.21 1.08 1.29
N GLY A 386 32.20 0.48 1.92
CA GLY A 386 32.29 0.01 3.30
C GLY A 386 32.14 1.09 4.36
N THR A 387 31.99 2.36 3.95
CA THR A 387 31.76 3.49 4.86
C THR A 387 30.30 3.90 4.84
N ASP A 388 29.76 4.25 6.02
CA ASP A 388 28.39 4.74 6.18
C ASP A 388 28.25 6.15 5.60
N GLY A 389 27.14 6.40 4.93
CA GLY A 389 26.80 7.71 4.41
C GLY A 389 25.29 7.85 4.21
N GLU A 390 24.86 9.06 3.88
CA GLU A 390 23.46 9.33 3.55
C GLU A 390 23.22 9.01 2.08
N LEU A 391 22.10 8.33 1.79
CA LEU A 391 21.70 8.00 0.43
C LEU A 391 21.08 9.20 -0.28
N TYR A 392 21.57 9.48 -1.48
CA TYR A 392 20.97 10.42 -2.43
C TYR A 392 20.62 9.70 -3.72
N ILE A 393 19.50 10.09 -4.31
CA ILE A 393 18.95 9.46 -5.51
C ILE A 393 18.89 10.49 -6.63
N GLY A 394 19.58 10.23 -7.74
CA GLY A 394 19.50 11.01 -8.97
C GLY A 394 18.90 10.20 -10.12
N GLY A 395 18.66 10.85 -11.24
CA GLY A 395 18.21 10.18 -12.46
C GLY A 395 16.77 10.46 -12.85
N ALA A 396 16.27 9.68 -13.81
CA ALA A 396 15.00 9.93 -14.49
C ALA A 396 13.75 9.73 -13.63
N GLY A 397 13.88 9.09 -12.47
CA GLY A 397 12.78 8.87 -11.51
C GLY A 397 12.62 9.96 -10.47
N VAL A 398 13.52 10.96 -10.38
CA VAL A 398 13.42 12.04 -9.38
C VAL A 398 12.22 12.91 -9.68
N SER A 399 11.25 12.94 -8.76
CA SER A 399 9.99 13.67 -8.89
C SER A 399 10.19 15.20 -8.93
N ARG A 400 9.12 15.93 -9.21
CA ARG A 400 9.17 17.40 -9.31
C ARG A 400 9.36 18.10 -7.97
N GLY A 401 9.01 17.44 -6.88
CA GLY A 401 9.06 17.97 -5.54
C GLY A 401 7.71 17.94 -4.86
N TYR A 402 7.55 18.77 -3.85
CA TYR A 402 6.33 18.87 -3.06
C TYR A 402 5.44 19.99 -3.61
N PHE A 403 4.24 19.63 -4.02
CA PHE A 403 3.26 20.56 -4.60
C PHE A 403 2.99 21.75 -3.67
N GLY A 404 3.11 22.96 -4.21
CA GLY A 404 2.86 24.20 -3.47
C GLY A 404 3.83 24.49 -2.30
N ARG A 405 4.95 23.72 -2.18
CA ARG A 405 5.88 23.84 -1.04
C ARG A 405 7.33 24.00 -1.51
N PRO A 406 7.68 25.16 -2.12
CA PRO A 406 9.00 25.38 -2.70
C PRO A 406 10.13 25.27 -1.68
N ASP A 407 9.95 25.79 -0.45
CA ASP A 407 10.97 25.73 0.60
C ASP A 407 11.23 24.30 1.08
N ALA A 408 10.19 23.49 1.20
CA ALA A 408 10.33 22.08 1.57
C ALA A 408 11.01 21.30 0.44
N THR A 409 10.68 21.61 -0.81
CA THR A 409 11.30 21.03 -2.00
C THR A 409 12.78 21.36 -2.05
N ALA A 410 13.18 22.62 -1.92
CA ALA A 410 14.56 23.07 -1.99
C ALA A 410 15.48 22.44 -0.90
N ARG A 411 14.91 22.00 0.22
CA ARG A 411 15.70 21.37 1.31
C ARG A 411 16.15 19.94 0.97
N VAL A 412 15.43 19.21 0.10
CA VAL A 412 15.67 17.80 -0.15
C VAL A 412 15.86 17.46 -1.64
N PHE A 413 15.41 18.31 -2.56
CA PHE A 413 15.69 18.19 -3.99
C PHE A 413 16.79 19.18 -4.35
N LEU A 414 18.01 18.66 -4.39
CA LEU A 414 19.25 19.42 -4.58
C LEU A 414 19.72 19.32 -6.03
N ASP A 415 20.58 20.25 -6.45
CA ASP A 415 21.30 20.07 -7.71
C ASP A 415 22.14 18.79 -7.66
N ASP A 416 22.20 18.05 -8.77
CA ASP A 416 22.97 16.81 -8.88
C ASP A 416 24.33 17.10 -9.55
N PRO A 417 25.43 17.29 -8.77
CA PRO A 417 26.73 17.61 -9.32
C PRO A 417 27.39 16.43 -10.04
N PHE A 418 26.85 15.21 -9.86
CA PHE A 418 27.36 13.99 -10.45
C PHE A 418 26.63 13.59 -11.75
N ALA A 419 25.59 14.35 -12.09
CA ALA A 419 24.82 14.06 -13.30
C ALA A 419 25.58 14.46 -14.56
N PRO A 420 25.44 13.69 -15.65
CA PRO A 420 26.06 14.05 -16.95
C PRO A 420 25.31 15.21 -17.65
N VAL A 421 24.15 15.61 -17.15
CA VAL A 421 23.28 16.65 -17.74
C VAL A 421 23.16 17.82 -16.76
N PRO A 422 23.49 19.04 -17.18
CA PRO A 422 23.32 20.24 -16.34
C PRO A 422 21.85 20.45 -15.92
N GLY A 423 21.64 20.92 -14.68
CA GLY A 423 20.31 21.17 -14.14
C GLY A 423 19.56 19.92 -13.67
N ALA A 424 20.22 18.76 -13.72
CA ALA A 424 19.67 17.55 -13.09
C ALA A 424 19.59 17.72 -11.57
N ARG A 425 18.63 17.02 -10.97
CA ARG A 425 18.43 17.07 -9.50
C ARG A 425 18.64 15.70 -8.88
N MET A 426 19.00 15.72 -7.60
CA MET A 426 19.04 14.54 -6.74
C MET A 426 18.15 14.75 -5.52
N TYR A 427 17.54 13.67 -5.05
CA TYR A 427 16.72 13.66 -3.85
C TYR A 427 17.52 13.17 -2.65
N ARG A 428 17.51 13.92 -1.58
CA ARG A 428 18.10 13.60 -0.28
C ARG A 428 17.12 12.74 0.52
N THR A 429 17.46 11.46 0.78
CA THR A 429 16.52 10.50 1.38
C THR A 429 16.40 10.61 2.90
N GLY A 430 17.46 11.00 3.58
CA GLY A 430 17.59 10.88 5.04
C GLY A 430 17.91 9.45 5.50
N ASP A 431 18.10 8.51 4.59
CA ASP A 431 18.43 7.12 4.87
C ASP A 431 19.95 6.93 4.96
N LEU A 432 20.42 6.21 5.97
CA LEU A 432 21.83 5.82 6.12
C LEU A 432 22.03 4.45 5.46
N VAL A 433 23.04 4.37 4.62
CA VAL A 433 23.39 3.18 3.86
C VAL A 433 24.90 2.98 3.77
N ARG A 434 25.27 1.80 3.30
CA ARG A 434 26.67 1.45 3.03
C ARG A 434 26.76 0.62 1.76
N TRP A 435 27.68 0.95 0.85
CA TRP A 435 28.02 0.08 -0.27
C TRP A 435 28.79 -1.14 0.22
N THR A 436 28.31 -2.34 -0.13
CA THR A 436 29.03 -3.59 0.11
C THR A 436 30.15 -3.81 -0.93
N ALA A 437 31.02 -4.78 -0.68
CA ALA A 437 32.05 -5.19 -1.63
C ALA A 437 31.44 -5.71 -2.96
N GLU A 438 30.26 -6.32 -2.87
CA GLU A 438 29.52 -6.88 -4.01
C GLU A 438 28.78 -5.82 -4.84
N GLY A 439 28.87 -4.53 -4.46
CA GLY A 439 28.20 -3.43 -5.18
C GLY A 439 26.71 -3.34 -4.92
N THR A 440 26.24 -3.79 -3.77
CA THR A 440 24.88 -3.60 -3.26
C THR A 440 24.86 -2.66 -2.08
N LEU A 441 23.71 -2.10 -1.74
CA LEU A 441 23.53 -1.19 -0.60
C LEU A 441 22.92 -1.93 0.59
N ASP A 442 23.58 -1.85 1.72
CA ASP A 442 23.00 -2.20 3.02
C ASP A 442 22.26 -0.99 3.58
N PHE A 443 21.03 -1.21 4.06
CA PHE A 443 20.24 -0.21 4.75
C PHE A 443 20.57 -0.24 6.25
N LEU A 444 21.04 0.88 6.81
CA LEU A 444 21.49 0.97 8.19
C LEU A 444 20.50 1.69 9.11
N GLY A 445 19.50 2.35 8.53
CA GLY A 445 18.49 3.10 9.29
C GLY A 445 18.27 4.50 8.77
N ARG A 446 17.71 5.36 9.61
CA ARG A 446 17.42 6.76 9.25
C ARG A 446 18.14 7.75 10.17
N ARG A 447 18.50 8.92 9.62
CA ARG A 447 19.02 10.06 10.40
C ARG A 447 17.93 10.79 11.19
N ASP A 448 16.69 10.73 10.74
CA ASP A 448 15.55 11.38 11.35
C ASP A 448 14.69 10.39 12.15
N HIS A 449 13.56 10.88 12.65
CA HIS A 449 12.61 10.10 13.44
C HIS A 449 11.47 9.51 12.60
N GLN A 450 11.62 9.45 11.27
CA GLN A 450 10.65 8.84 10.40
C GLN A 450 10.72 7.32 10.52
N VAL A 451 9.58 6.66 10.54
CA VAL A 451 9.47 5.21 10.61
C VAL A 451 8.56 4.69 9.51
N LYS A 452 8.74 3.42 9.15
CA LYS A 452 7.80 2.70 8.28
C LYS A 452 7.07 1.66 9.13
N ILE A 453 5.75 1.75 9.20
CA ILE A 453 4.88 0.83 9.95
C ILE A 453 3.83 0.30 8.99
N ARG A 454 3.84 -1.00 8.73
CA ARG A 454 2.93 -1.67 7.79
C ARG A 454 2.91 -0.99 6.41
N GLY A 455 4.09 -0.63 5.92
CA GLY A 455 4.26 0.07 4.65
C GLY A 455 3.92 1.57 4.70
N HIS A 456 3.33 2.08 5.78
CA HIS A 456 3.06 3.50 5.93
C HIS A 456 4.31 4.24 6.38
N ARG A 457 4.69 5.27 5.64
CA ARG A 457 5.74 6.21 6.02
C ARG A 457 5.18 7.20 7.02
N ILE A 458 5.64 7.14 8.27
CA ILE A 458 5.12 7.93 9.38
C ILE A 458 6.21 8.83 9.94
N GLU A 459 5.93 10.12 9.92
CA GLU A 459 6.70 11.13 10.67
C GLU A 459 6.21 11.12 12.13
N LEU A 460 7.03 10.66 13.06
CA LEU A 460 6.65 10.64 14.48
C LEU A 460 6.26 12.02 14.98
N GLY A 461 6.94 13.07 14.50
CA GLY A 461 6.60 14.46 14.83
C GLY A 461 5.20 14.89 14.41
N ALA A 462 4.63 14.30 13.33
CA ALA A 462 3.25 14.56 12.93
C ALA A 462 2.25 13.98 13.93
N VAL A 463 2.50 12.78 14.41
CA VAL A 463 1.66 12.13 15.43
C VAL A 463 1.78 12.86 16.77
N GLU A 464 2.99 13.29 17.13
CA GLU A 464 3.26 14.10 18.34
C GLU A 464 2.54 15.45 18.30
N ALA A 465 2.58 16.13 17.15
CA ALA A 465 1.86 17.39 16.97
C ALA A 465 0.34 17.22 17.11
N ALA A 466 -0.20 16.15 16.52
CA ALA A 466 -1.63 15.84 16.65
C ALA A 466 -2.02 15.51 18.10
N LEU A 467 -1.23 14.67 18.80
CA LEU A 467 -1.46 14.31 20.19
C LEU A 467 -1.30 15.54 21.09
N GLY A 468 -0.27 16.37 20.87
CA GLY A 468 -0.02 17.60 21.61
C GLY A 468 -1.07 18.68 21.39
N SER A 469 -1.84 18.63 20.28
CA SER A 469 -2.93 19.58 20.00
C SER A 469 -4.22 19.24 20.76
N LEU A 470 -4.32 18.06 21.36
CA LEU A 470 -5.51 17.66 22.12
C LEU A 470 -5.62 18.45 23.42
N PRO A 471 -6.84 18.86 23.80
CA PRO A 471 -7.06 19.60 25.05
C PRO A 471 -6.50 18.87 26.27
N GLY A 472 -5.70 19.56 27.08
CA GLY A 472 -5.09 19.04 28.30
C GLY A 472 -3.70 18.40 28.10
N VAL A 473 -3.25 18.14 26.88
CA VAL A 473 -1.90 17.63 26.59
C VAL A 473 -0.91 18.79 26.52
N ARG A 474 0.12 18.77 27.36
CA ARG A 474 1.21 19.78 27.36
C ARG A 474 2.37 19.43 26.47
N GLU A 475 2.72 18.16 26.43
CA GLU A 475 3.84 17.63 25.66
C GLU A 475 3.50 16.20 25.24
N ALA A 476 3.91 15.82 24.05
CA ALA A 476 3.70 14.49 23.50
C ALA A 476 4.99 13.95 22.90
N VAL A 477 5.24 12.66 23.07
CA VAL A 477 6.33 11.91 22.42
C VAL A 477 5.78 10.61 21.90
N VAL A 478 6.19 10.22 20.69
CA VAL A 478 5.78 8.96 20.09
C VAL A 478 7.01 8.15 19.70
N VAL A 479 6.99 6.87 20.01
CA VAL A 479 8.08 5.95 19.66
C VAL A 479 7.51 4.70 18.98
N PRO A 480 8.25 4.07 18.06
CA PRO A 480 7.87 2.77 17.52
C PRO A 480 8.12 1.68 18.57
N ASP A 481 7.36 0.59 18.47
CA ASP A 481 7.65 -0.64 19.19
C ASP A 481 8.97 -1.29 18.70
N THR A 482 9.39 -2.35 19.38
CA THR A 482 10.67 -3.03 19.06
C THR A 482 10.64 -3.71 17.69
N ALA A 483 9.48 -4.18 17.28
CA ALA A 483 9.28 -4.88 16.01
C ALA A 483 9.04 -3.91 14.84
N GLY A 484 8.86 -2.59 15.11
CA GLY A 484 8.50 -1.61 14.09
C GLY A 484 7.10 -1.80 13.52
N THR A 485 6.20 -2.45 14.27
CA THR A 485 4.85 -2.82 13.80
C THR A 485 3.75 -1.90 14.33
N SER A 486 4.04 -1.15 15.40
CA SER A 486 3.08 -0.22 16.03
C SER A 486 3.77 0.97 16.67
N LEU A 487 2.95 1.97 17.08
CA LEU A 487 3.39 3.17 17.78
C LEU A 487 2.91 3.14 19.23
N THR A 488 3.75 3.63 20.14
CA THR A 488 3.36 3.99 21.50
C THR A 488 3.47 5.50 21.68
N GLY A 489 2.39 6.13 22.10
CA GLY A 489 2.33 7.55 22.46
C GLY A 489 2.55 7.76 23.95
N PHE A 490 3.24 8.83 24.32
CA PHE A 490 3.36 9.31 25.69
C PHE A 490 2.83 10.74 25.75
N ALA A 491 1.91 10.99 26.66
CA ALA A 491 1.31 12.30 26.86
C ALA A 491 1.62 12.84 28.28
N LEU A 492 2.09 14.06 28.35
CA LEU A 492 2.25 14.79 29.61
C LEU A 492 1.02 15.66 29.80
N THR A 493 0.21 15.38 30.84
CA THR A 493 -1.01 16.14 31.13
C THR A 493 -1.12 16.48 32.60
N PRO A 494 -1.63 17.68 32.98
CA PRO A 494 -1.83 18.08 34.38
C PRO A 494 -3.10 17.49 35.01
N SER A 495 -4.01 16.98 34.19
CA SER A 495 -5.24 16.27 34.61
C SER A 495 -5.30 15.02 33.76
N LEU A 496 -5.40 13.86 34.42
CA LEU A 496 -5.41 12.54 33.79
C LEU A 496 -6.60 12.39 32.80
N PRO A 497 -6.51 12.72 31.52
CA PRO A 497 -7.50 12.25 30.57
C PRO A 497 -7.33 10.76 30.39
N ASP A 498 -8.42 10.06 30.14
CA ASP A 498 -8.37 8.64 29.79
C ASP A 498 -7.53 8.45 28.52
N ALA A 499 -6.56 7.55 28.57
CA ALA A 499 -5.71 7.21 27.43
C ALA A 499 -6.55 6.75 26.21
N GLN A 500 -7.67 6.07 26.46
CA GLN A 500 -8.59 5.64 25.43
C GLN A 500 -9.31 6.85 24.77
N ASP A 501 -9.73 7.87 25.54
CA ASP A 501 -10.33 9.10 24.99
C ASP A 501 -9.33 9.86 24.11
N LEU A 502 -8.05 9.93 24.50
CA LEU A 502 -6.99 10.53 23.67
C LEU A 502 -6.84 9.78 22.34
N ARG A 503 -6.85 8.45 22.38
CA ARG A 503 -6.74 7.61 21.19
C ARG A 503 -7.94 7.75 20.26
N GLU A 504 -9.16 7.78 20.78
CA GLU A 504 -10.39 8.01 20.01
C GLU A 504 -10.41 9.38 19.33
N ARG A 505 -9.94 10.40 20.03
CA ARG A 505 -9.80 11.76 19.45
C ARG A 505 -8.77 11.79 18.33
N LEU A 506 -7.62 11.12 18.50
CA LEU A 506 -6.62 11.00 17.42
C LEU A 506 -7.18 10.27 16.20
N ALA A 507 -7.96 9.21 16.39
CA ALA A 507 -8.56 8.45 15.30
C ALA A 507 -9.55 9.25 14.44
N ARG A 508 -10.05 10.38 14.95
CA ARG A 508 -10.91 11.30 14.19
C ARG A 508 -10.14 12.23 13.25
N VAL A 509 -8.83 12.37 13.44
CA VAL A 509 -7.99 13.32 12.69
C VAL A 509 -6.83 12.66 11.96
N LEU A 510 -6.34 11.51 12.45
CA LEU A 510 -5.23 10.77 11.84
C LEU A 510 -5.70 9.52 11.11
N PRO A 511 -5.02 9.10 10.03
CA PRO A 511 -5.15 7.77 9.45
C PRO A 511 -4.90 6.69 10.51
N ALA A 512 -5.59 5.56 10.41
CA ALA A 512 -5.52 4.47 11.39
C ALA A 512 -4.09 3.98 11.67
N ALA A 513 -3.22 3.93 10.64
CA ALA A 513 -1.82 3.52 10.79
C ALA A 513 -0.96 4.50 11.60
N MET A 514 -1.39 5.76 11.73
CA MET A 514 -0.70 6.81 12.50
C MET A 514 -1.21 6.91 13.94
N VAL A 515 -2.33 6.27 14.28
CA VAL A 515 -2.86 6.28 15.64
C VAL A 515 -2.04 5.31 16.49
N PRO A 516 -1.42 5.77 17.60
CA PRO A 516 -0.69 4.88 18.50
C PRO A 516 -1.57 3.73 19.01
N ALA A 517 -1.04 2.52 19.00
CA ALA A 517 -1.74 1.36 19.56
C ALA A 517 -1.97 1.53 21.07
N ARG A 518 -1.01 2.16 21.75
CA ARG A 518 -1.05 2.47 23.19
C ARG A 518 -0.70 3.93 23.41
N ILE A 519 -1.37 4.58 24.35
CA ILE A 519 -1.01 5.90 24.88
C ILE A 519 -0.78 5.78 26.38
N GLU A 520 0.36 6.22 26.87
CA GLU A 520 0.66 6.33 28.29
C GLU A 520 0.60 7.80 28.72
N VAL A 521 -0.12 8.06 29.81
CA VAL A 521 -0.15 9.37 30.45
C VAL A 521 0.90 9.40 31.56
N LEU A 522 1.78 10.39 31.53
CA LEU A 522 2.88 10.54 32.48
C LEU A 522 2.82 11.90 33.16
N ASP A 523 3.25 11.94 34.42
CA ASP A 523 3.39 13.19 35.20
C ASP A 523 4.62 13.99 34.76
N SER A 524 5.68 13.29 34.29
CA SER A 524 6.89 13.89 33.79
C SER A 524 7.59 12.98 32.79
N PHE A 525 8.23 13.58 31.79
CA PHE A 525 9.10 12.82 30.86
C PHE A 525 10.52 12.66 31.41
N PRO A 526 11.16 11.51 31.19
CA PRO A 526 12.60 11.41 31.34
C PRO A 526 13.27 12.43 30.40
N ARG A 527 14.26 13.14 30.91
CA ARG A 527 14.95 14.20 30.17
C ARG A 527 16.41 13.84 29.92
N THR A 528 16.90 14.22 28.74
CA THR A 528 18.34 14.21 28.43
C THR A 528 19.06 15.34 29.19
N VAL A 529 20.39 15.30 29.21
CA VAL A 529 21.19 16.36 29.83
C VAL A 529 20.94 17.77 29.27
N ASN A 530 20.39 17.85 28.06
CA ASN A 530 20.02 19.08 27.39
C ASN A 530 18.52 19.47 27.62
N GLY A 531 17.81 18.80 28.53
CA GLY A 531 16.41 19.10 28.90
C GLY A 531 15.36 18.60 27.91
N LYS A 532 15.73 17.94 26.80
CA LYS A 532 14.78 17.34 25.85
C LYS A 532 14.25 16.01 26.38
N ALA A 533 13.05 15.61 25.97
CA ALA A 533 12.53 14.29 26.27
C ALA A 533 13.48 13.18 25.78
N ASP A 534 13.79 12.24 26.66
CA ASP A 534 14.69 11.11 26.39
C ASP A 534 13.90 9.98 25.70
N ARG A 535 13.90 10.01 24.36
CA ARG A 535 13.21 9.02 23.53
C ARG A 535 13.73 7.59 23.70
N ALA A 536 15.01 7.43 24.05
CA ALA A 536 15.58 6.11 24.26
C ALA A 536 14.97 5.47 25.51
N ARG A 537 14.91 6.21 26.62
CA ARG A 537 14.25 5.75 27.85
C ARG A 537 12.77 5.53 27.67
N LEU A 538 12.07 6.38 26.90
CA LEU A 538 10.64 6.17 26.58
C LEU A 538 10.43 4.93 25.72
N ARG A 539 11.33 4.65 24.78
CA ARG A 539 11.29 3.40 23.99
C ARG A 539 11.52 2.17 24.88
N ASP A 540 12.44 2.24 25.83
CA ASP A 540 12.67 1.15 26.78
C ASP A 540 11.45 0.95 27.70
N ARG A 541 10.78 2.04 28.10
CA ARG A 541 9.53 1.98 28.84
C ARG A 541 8.41 1.35 28.02
N ALA A 542 8.27 1.69 26.75
CA ALA A 542 7.27 1.08 25.84
C ALA A 542 7.42 -0.44 25.69
N ARG A 543 8.60 -0.99 25.99
CA ARG A 543 8.88 -2.44 26.00
C ARG A 543 8.34 -3.17 27.21
N GLN A 544 8.06 -2.43 28.30
CA GLN A 544 7.55 -3.02 29.54
C GLN A 544 6.03 -3.23 29.42
N PRO A 545 5.51 -4.36 29.85
CA PRO A 545 4.06 -4.53 29.99
C PRO A 545 3.52 -3.45 30.92
N ASP A 546 2.28 -3.05 30.72
CA ASP A 546 1.63 -2.00 31.52
C ASP A 546 1.58 -2.41 32.99
N PRO A 547 2.20 -1.67 33.92
CA PRO A 547 2.16 -2.00 35.32
C PRO A 547 0.73 -1.96 35.92
N ASP A 548 -0.16 -1.16 35.32
CA ASP A 548 -1.56 -1.10 35.76
C ASP A 548 -2.37 -2.30 35.23
N ALA A 549 -1.99 -2.90 34.11
CA ALA A 549 -2.54 -4.18 33.64
C ALA A 549 -2.10 -5.37 34.52
N GLU A 550 -0.88 -5.35 35.07
CA GLU A 550 -0.44 -6.35 36.04
C GLU A 550 -1.12 -6.16 37.41
N SER A 551 -1.37 -4.94 37.85
CA SER A 551 -2.06 -4.65 39.10
C SER A 551 -3.54 -5.03 39.07
N ALA A 552 -4.22 -4.84 37.94
CA ALA A 552 -5.60 -5.30 37.75
C ALA A 552 -5.69 -6.84 37.70
N ALA A 553 -4.65 -7.52 37.21
CA ALA A 553 -4.57 -8.98 37.19
C ALA A 553 -4.23 -9.59 38.57
N ALA A 554 -3.52 -8.84 39.42
CA ALA A 554 -3.14 -9.31 40.79
C ALA A 554 -4.27 -9.19 41.81
N GLY A 555 -5.30 -8.38 41.55
CA GLY A 555 -6.41 -8.13 42.50
C GLY A 555 -7.47 -9.23 42.58
N THR A 556 -7.43 -10.28 41.77
CA THR A 556 -8.49 -11.33 41.75
C THR A 556 -8.00 -12.76 41.89
N ALA A 557 -6.75 -13.01 42.24
CA ALA A 557 -6.22 -14.36 42.39
C ALA A 557 -6.11 -14.75 43.87
N ASP A 558 -6.91 -15.73 44.32
CA ASP A 558 -6.76 -16.48 45.53
C ASP A 558 -5.51 -17.42 45.39
N PRO A 559 -4.50 -17.36 46.26
CA PRO A 559 -3.20 -18.02 46.07
C PRO A 559 -3.16 -19.53 46.38
N THR A 560 -4.28 -20.22 46.47
CA THR A 560 -4.28 -21.60 47.02
C THR A 560 -4.54 -22.74 46.08
N MET A 561 -4.58 -22.58 44.74
CA MET A 561 -4.64 -23.74 43.86
C MET A 561 -3.83 -23.58 42.56
N PRO A 562 -2.92 -24.49 42.20
CA PRO A 562 -2.31 -24.50 40.90
C PRO A 562 -3.31 -25.04 39.85
N PRO A 563 -3.52 -24.35 38.71
CA PRO A 563 -4.38 -24.87 37.66
C PRO A 563 -3.70 -26.02 36.95
N ALA A 564 -4.46 -27.08 36.70
CA ALA A 564 -4.05 -28.19 35.85
C ALA A 564 -3.94 -27.76 34.40
N PRO A 565 -3.01 -28.30 33.59
CA PRO A 565 -2.88 -27.97 32.18
C PRO A 565 -4.13 -28.44 31.43
N PRO A 566 -4.66 -27.64 30.49
CA PRO A 566 -5.82 -28.02 29.70
C PRO A 566 -5.45 -29.17 28.74
N GLN A 567 -6.24 -30.24 28.79
CA GLN A 567 -6.14 -31.35 27.84
C GLN A 567 -6.80 -30.94 26.50
N PRO A 568 -6.19 -31.20 25.33
CA PRO A 568 -6.82 -30.95 24.06
C PRO A 568 -7.93 -31.97 23.80
N GLY A 569 -9.16 -31.49 23.63
CA GLY A 569 -10.26 -32.26 23.12
C GLY A 569 -11.44 -32.49 24.03
N ALA A 570 -12.24 -31.47 24.29
CA ALA A 570 -13.67 -31.60 24.61
C ALA A 570 -14.35 -30.21 24.50
N ALA A 571 -14.64 -29.76 23.31
CA ALA A 571 -15.59 -28.66 23.13
C ALA A 571 -17.01 -29.22 23.19
N GLY A 572 -17.57 -29.28 24.41
CA GLY A 572 -19.00 -29.44 24.62
C GLY A 572 -19.73 -28.15 24.23
N ALA A 573 -20.91 -28.26 23.66
CA ALA A 573 -21.76 -27.17 23.14
C ALA A 573 -22.24 -26.14 24.18
N ASP A 574 -21.71 -26.13 25.42
CA ASP A 574 -22.11 -25.30 26.56
C ASP A 574 -20.97 -24.48 27.18
N ALA A 575 -19.81 -24.35 26.52
CA ALA A 575 -18.73 -23.51 27.06
C ALA A 575 -19.09 -22.03 26.90
N ASP A 576 -18.88 -21.20 27.94
CA ASP A 576 -19.08 -19.76 27.88
C ASP A 576 -18.19 -19.16 26.77
N PRO A 577 -18.77 -18.54 25.73
CA PRO A 577 -18.00 -17.94 24.64
C PRO A 577 -16.97 -16.93 25.12
N THR A 578 -17.20 -16.27 26.25
CA THR A 578 -16.27 -15.30 26.84
C THR A 578 -14.97 -15.97 27.30
N GLU A 579 -15.06 -17.14 27.92
CA GLU A 579 -13.90 -17.92 28.34
C GLU A 579 -13.12 -18.48 27.16
N ALA A 580 -13.81 -18.94 26.13
CA ALA A 580 -13.17 -19.44 24.91
C ALA A 580 -12.42 -18.32 24.16
N VAL A 581 -13.01 -17.13 24.07
CA VAL A 581 -12.34 -15.94 23.49
C VAL A 581 -11.14 -15.52 24.34
N ARG A 582 -11.29 -15.52 25.68
CA ARG A 582 -10.21 -15.19 26.59
C ARG A 582 -9.04 -16.17 26.48
N ALA A 583 -9.31 -17.45 26.35
CA ALA A 583 -8.29 -18.47 26.13
C ALA A 583 -7.54 -18.28 24.81
N ALA A 584 -8.25 -17.95 23.72
CA ALA A 584 -7.66 -17.62 22.44
C ALA A 584 -6.74 -16.38 22.53
N TRP A 585 -7.15 -15.35 23.24
CA TRP A 585 -6.33 -14.17 23.48
C TRP A 585 -5.08 -14.49 24.30
N ALA A 586 -5.23 -15.26 25.40
CA ALA A 586 -4.12 -15.67 26.25
C ALA A 586 -3.04 -16.43 25.47
N GLU A 587 -3.46 -17.31 24.56
CA GLU A 587 -2.56 -18.03 23.66
C GLU A 587 -1.76 -17.08 22.77
N ILE A 588 -2.43 -16.14 22.10
CA ILE A 588 -1.79 -15.26 21.11
C ILE A 588 -0.93 -14.18 21.77
N LEU A 589 -1.41 -13.60 22.88
CA LEU A 589 -0.70 -12.55 23.61
C LEU A 589 0.38 -13.12 24.55
N LYS A 590 0.43 -14.47 24.71
CA LYS A 590 1.30 -15.16 25.68
C LYS A 590 1.11 -14.62 27.10
N ALA A 591 -0.10 -14.20 27.42
CA ALA A 591 -0.48 -13.59 28.68
C ALA A 591 -1.12 -14.61 29.61
N ARG A 592 -0.78 -14.60 30.92
CA ARG A 592 -1.37 -15.50 31.93
C ARG A 592 -2.81 -15.12 32.31
N ALA A 593 -3.14 -13.85 32.21
CA ALA A 593 -4.48 -13.33 32.47
C ALA A 593 -4.84 -12.28 31.41
N VAL A 594 -6.07 -12.34 30.90
CA VAL A 594 -6.58 -11.41 29.88
C VAL A 594 -7.86 -10.76 30.43
N PRO A 595 -7.87 -9.44 30.68
CA PRO A 595 -9.06 -8.70 31.06
C PRO A 595 -10.11 -8.73 29.93
N VAL A 596 -11.39 -8.74 30.29
CA VAL A 596 -12.47 -8.92 29.31
C VAL A 596 -12.89 -7.63 28.59
N ASP A 597 -12.58 -6.48 29.18
CA ASP A 597 -12.97 -5.13 28.78
C ASP A 597 -11.81 -4.30 28.20
N VAL A 598 -10.58 -4.80 28.27
CA VAL A 598 -9.39 -4.13 27.73
C VAL A 598 -9.24 -4.46 26.26
N ASN A 599 -8.78 -3.47 25.48
CA ASN A 599 -8.59 -3.60 24.04
C ASN A 599 -7.39 -4.51 23.72
N PHE A 600 -7.54 -5.36 22.72
CA PHE A 600 -6.50 -6.30 22.24
C PHE A 600 -5.14 -5.63 21.97
N PHE A 601 -5.19 -4.45 21.40
CA PHE A 601 -3.97 -3.71 21.05
C PHE A 601 -3.29 -3.11 22.28
N ASP A 602 -4.05 -2.79 23.32
CA ASP A 602 -3.52 -2.26 24.58
C ASP A 602 -2.79 -3.34 25.40
N LEU A 603 -3.13 -4.61 25.17
CA LEU A 603 -2.45 -5.78 25.75
C LEU A 603 -1.25 -6.26 24.91
N GLY A 604 -0.78 -5.46 23.96
CA GLY A 604 0.36 -5.81 23.11
C GLY A 604 -0.03 -6.58 21.83
N GLY A 605 -1.31 -6.77 21.57
CA GLY A 605 -1.79 -7.31 20.32
C GLY A 605 -1.50 -6.35 19.16
N HIS A 606 -1.21 -6.89 17.99
CA HIS A 606 -0.99 -6.13 16.76
C HIS A 606 -1.78 -6.75 15.60
N SER A 607 -1.81 -6.11 14.44
CA SER A 607 -2.67 -6.58 13.34
C SER A 607 -2.34 -7.98 12.87
N LEU A 608 -1.06 -8.37 12.87
CA LEU A 608 -0.66 -9.74 12.56
C LEU A 608 -1.17 -10.72 13.63
N ALA A 609 -1.07 -10.35 14.92
CA ALA A 609 -1.63 -11.14 16.01
C ALA A 609 -3.16 -11.26 15.93
N MET A 610 -3.86 -10.30 15.31
CA MET A 610 -5.30 -10.38 15.09
C MET A 610 -5.68 -11.51 14.10
N PHE A 611 -4.86 -11.76 13.09
CA PHE A 611 -5.05 -12.91 12.20
C PHE A 611 -4.81 -14.24 12.93
N GLN A 612 -3.75 -14.30 13.73
CA GLN A 612 -3.49 -15.46 14.59
C GLN A 612 -4.61 -15.67 15.60
N LEU A 613 -5.17 -14.57 16.13
CA LEU A 613 -6.33 -14.61 17.02
C LEU A 613 -7.57 -15.15 16.30
N GLN A 614 -7.82 -14.79 15.05
CA GLN A 614 -8.93 -15.35 14.27
C GLN A 614 -8.85 -16.87 14.20
N ASP A 615 -7.65 -17.40 13.98
CA ASP A 615 -7.39 -18.84 13.94
C ASP A 615 -7.51 -19.50 15.32
N ALA A 616 -7.06 -18.83 16.36
CA ALA A 616 -7.24 -19.29 17.73
C ALA A 616 -8.72 -19.31 18.11
N LEU A 617 -9.48 -18.27 17.76
CA LEU A 617 -10.93 -18.20 17.97
C LEU A 617 -11.66 -19.37 17.27
N GLU A 618 -11.29 -19.69 16.03
CA GLU A 618 -11.85 -20.86 15.33
C GLU A 618 -11.58 -22.17 16.08
N ARG A 619 -10.36 -22.37 16.60
CA ARG A 619 -10.00 -23.55 17.39
C ARG A 619 -10.73 -23.63 18.72
N HIS A 620 -10.86 -22.50 19.42
CA HIS A 620 -11.46 -22.46 20.76
C HIS A 620 -12.99 -22.40 20.75
N THR A 621 -13.60 -21.84 19.68
CA THR A 621 -15.06 -21.58 19.62
C THR A 621 -15.77 -22.36 18.51
N GLY A 622 -15.02 -23.00 17.62
CA GLY A 622 -15.57 -23.63 16.41
C GLY A 622 -16.14 -22.62 15.40
N ARG A 623 -15.95 -21.31 15.62
CA ARG A 623 -16.45 -20.25 14.76
C ARG A 623 -15.31 -19.33 14.32
N ARG A 624 -15.32 -18.97 13.03
CA ARG A 624 -14.35 -18.06 12.42
C ARG A 624 -15.02 -16.71 12.13
N PRO A 625 -14.97 -15.73 13.02
CA PRO A 625 -15.53 -14.42 12.76
C PRO A 625 -14.74 -13.71 11.65
N PRO A 626 -15.40 -12.88 10.82
CA PRO A 626 -14.70 -12.09 9.80
C PRO A 626 -13.62 -11.23 10.44
N ILE A 627 -12.44 -11.19 9.84
CA ILE A 627 -11.28 -10.45 10.40
C ILE A 627 -11.60 -8.96 10.58
N VAL A 628 -12.35 -8.35 9.64
CA VAL A 628 -12.80 -6.96 9.75
C VAL A 628 -13.69 -6.73 10.98
N ALA A 629 -14.49 -7.73 11.37
CA ALA A 629 -15.29 -7.65 12.58
C ALA A 629 -14.40 -7.68 13.83
N LEU A 630 -13.33 -8.47 13.84
CA LEU A 630 -12.38 -8.51 14.96
C LEU A 630 -11.66 -7.18 15.17
N PHE A 631 -11.32 -6.47 14.08
CA PHE A 631 -10.76 -5.12 14.15
C PHE A 631 -11.74 -4.05 14.66
N ARG A 632 -13.04 -4.29 14.53
CA ARG A 632 -14.10 -3.42 15.08
C ARG A 632 -14.45 -3.77 16.53
N HIS A 633 -14.37 -5.05 16.87
CA HIS A 633 -14.68 -5.60 18.19
C HIS A 633 -13.38 -6.00 18.90
N THR A 634 -12.71 -5.03 19.51
CA THR A 634 -11.34 -5.17 19.99
C THR A 634 -11.20 -5.58 21.45
N THR A 635 -12.29 -5.95 22.14
CA THR A 635 -12.28 -6.50 23.52
C THR A 635 -12.78 -7.93 23.53
N VAL A 636 -12.38 -8.71 24.53
CA VAL A 636 -12.86 -10.09 24.74
C VAL A 636 -14.38 -10.13 24.76
N MET A 637 -15.00 -9.20 25.49
CA MET A 637 -16.44 -9.12 25.65
C MET A 637 -17.16 -8.84 24.33
N ALA A 638 -16.66 -7.87 23.54
CA ALA A 638 -17.22 -7.53 22.24
C ALA A 638 -17.07 -8.69 21.22
N GLN A 639 -15.94 -9.43 21.25
CA GLN A 639 -15.74 -10.60 20.40
C GLN A 639 -16.59 -11.80 20.85
N ALA A 640 -16.79 -11.98 22.14
CA ALA A 640 -17.69 -13.01 22.64
C ALA A 640 -19.14 -12.75 22.19
N GLU A 641 -19.62 -11.50 22.24
CA GLU A 641 -20.93 -11.12 21.71
C GLU A 641 -21.02 -11.30 20.20
N LEU A 642 -19.96 -10.96 19.44
CA LEU A 642 -19.87 -11.23 18.00
C LEU A 642 -20.00 -12.73 17.70
N ILE A 643 -19.36 -13.57 18.49
CA ILE A 643 -19.42 -15.04 18.36
C ILE A 643 -20.80 -15.57 18.77
N LYS A 644 -21.44 -15.02 19.83
CA LYS A 644 -22.81 -15.39 20.23
C LYS A 644 -23.85 -15.01 19.16
N GLY A 645 -23.77 -13.78 18.64
CA GLY A 645 -24.77 -13.22 17.71
C GLY A 645 -24.61 -13.60 16.23
N GLY A 646 -23.43 -14.04 15.82
CA GLY A 646 -23.02 -14.12 14.42
C GLY A 646 -23.48 -15.34 13.62
N GLY A 647 -24.32 -16.21 14.17
CA GLY A 647 -24.84 -17.39 13.41
C GLY A 647 -25.91 -17.10 12.39
N ALA A 648 -26.71 -16.07 12.55
CA ALA A 648 -27.88 -15.82 11.71
C ALA A 648 -27.65 -14.75 10.63
N GLN A 649 -26.99 -13.63 10.95
CA GLN A 649 -26.93 -12.48 10.03
C GLN A 649 -25.83 -12.61 8.93
N ALA A 650 -24.69 -13.22 9.24
CA ALA A 650 -23.63 -13.41 8.24
C ALA A 650 -23.99 -14.53 7.23
N HIS A 651 -24.65 -15.59 7.68
CA HIS A 651 -25.12 -16.67 6.80
C HIS A 651 -26.30 -16.23 5.93
N ASP A 652 -27.19 -15.40 6.46
CA ASP A 652 -28.31 -14.86 5.70
C ASP A 652 -27.89 -13.84 4.65
N ALA A 653 -26.93 -12.96 4.93
CA ALA A 653 -26.39 -12.01 3.96
C ALA A 653 -25.60 -12.71 2.84
N GLU A 654 -24.83 -13.75 3.16
CA GLU A 654 -24.10 -14.53 2.16
C GLU A 654 -25.01 -15.46 1.36
N ALA A 655 -26.03 -16.02 2.00
CA ALA A 655 -27.08 -16.79 1.34
C ALA A 655 -27.98 -15.91 0.47
N GLU A 656 -28.24 -14.67 0.86
CA GLU A 656 -29.02 -13.71 0.09
C GLU A 656 -28.23 -13.15 -1.10
N ALA A 657 -26.91 -12.89 -0.91
CA ALA A 657 -26.00 -12.57 -2.00
C ALA A 657 -25.88 -13.71 -3.01
N ARG A 658 -25.76 -14.97 -2.56
CA ARG A 658 -25.77 -16.17 -3.43
C ARG A 658 -27.11 -16.36 -4.15
N ARG A 659 -28.25 -16.16 -3.46
CA ARG A 659 -29.58 -16.21 -4.07
C ARG A 659 -29.79 -15.09 -5.09
N SER A 660 -29.31 -13.89 -4.82
CA SER A 660 -29.34 -12.75 -5.72
C SER A 660 -28.48 -13.01 -6.97
N ALA A 661 -27.25 -13.52 -6.80
CA ALA A 661 -26.38 -13.92 -7.91
C ALA A 661 -26.99 -15.06 -8.75
N ALA A 662 -27.60 -16.05 -8.10
CA ALA A 662 -28.27 -17.15 -8.79
C ALA A 662 -29.53 -16.69 -9.55
N ARG A 663 -30.31 -15.74 -9.01
CA ARG A 663 -31.43 -15.10 -9.72
C ARG A 663 -30.97 -14.30 -10.93
N ARG A 664 -29.86 -13.53 -10.80
CA ARG A 664 -29.26 -12.80 -11.94
C ARG A 664 -28.74 -13.76 -13.02
N ALA A 665 -28.07 -14.84 -12.64
CA ALA A 665 -27.61 -15.87 -13.58
C ALA A 665 -28.77 -16.60 -14.30
N ARG A 666 -29.86 -16.89 -13.60
CA ARG A 666 -31.09 -17.46 -14.24
C ARG A 666 -31.78 -16.48 -15.19
N ALA A 667 -31.89 -15.20 -14.83
CA ALA A 667 -32.42 -14.16 -15.68
C ALA A 667 -31.62 -13.96 -16.97
N LEU A 668 -30.28 -14.02 -16.86
CA LEU A 668 -29.33 -13.96 -17.99
C LEU A 668 -29.50 -15.19 -18.93
N ARG A 669 -29.64 -16.40 -18.37
CA ARG A 669 -29.89 -17.62 -19.17
C ARG A 669 -31.24 -17.58 -19.85
N ALA A 670 -32.31 -17.11 -19.19
CA ALA A 670 -33.62 -16.95 -19.77
C ALA A 670 -33.66 -15.93 -20.92
N ARG A 671 -32.96 -14.82 -20.79
CA ARG A 671 -32.80 -13.84 -21.88
C ARG A 671 -31.97 -14.37 -23.06
N ARG A 672 -30.94 -15.19 -22.84
CA ARG A 672 -30.21 -15.87 -23.92
C ARG A 672 -31.08 -16.86 -24.69
N HIS A 673 -31.95 -17.61 -24.02
CA HIS A 673 -32.92 -18.51 -24.69
C HIS A 673 -33.97 -17.73 -25.47
N ALA A 674 -34.52 -16.64 -24.92
CA ALA A 674 -35.51 -15.82 -25.60
C ALA A 674 -34.98 -15.12 -26.87
N ASN A 675 -33.68 -14.78 -26.90
CA ASN A 675 -33.04 -14.21 -28.09
C ASN A 675 -32.64 -15.25 -29.18
N GLN A 676 -32.70 -16.55 -28.85
CA GLN A 676 -32.41 -17.63 -29.80
C GLN A 676 -33.69 -18.17 -30.49
N GLU A 677 -34.89 -17.79 -30.03
CA GLU A 677 -36.19 -18.25 -30.56
C GLU A 677 -36.94 -17.21 -31.40
N GLN A 678 -36.30 -16.09 -31.78
CA GLN A 678 -36.90 -15.22 -32.80
C GLN A 678 -36.58 -15.75 -34.21
N PRO A 679 -37.57 -16.17 -35.01
CA PRO A 679 -37.34 -16.65 -36.36
C PRO A 679 -36.96 -15.47 -37.27
N LYS A 680 -36.14 -15.81 -38.29
CA LYS A 680 -35.64 -14.91 -39.34
C LYS A 680 -36.78 -14.34 -40.19
#